data_cc951ed7f5e0018117eea46d869d5996
#
_entry.id   cc951ed7f5e0018117eea46d869d5996
#
_cell.length_a   1.000
_cell.length_b   1.000
_cell.length_c   1.000
_cell.angle_alpha   90.00
_cell.angle_beta   90.00
_cell.angle_gamma   90.00
#
_symmetry.space_group_name_H-M   'P 1'
#
loop_
_entity.id
_entity.type
_entity.pdbx_description
1 polymer ?
#
loop_
_entity_poly.entity_id
_entity_poly.type
_entity_poly.pdbx_seq_one_letter_code
_entity_poly.pdbx_strand_id
1 'polypeptide(L)'
;MKKLSTRIFCLFVFLLLSFETFSHNGSIKGFVYNGEGRKPLEGASIYLKEIKVSAVTDGFGSFFLKEIKEGKFKIVISHVGFETIEEVIKIEDGVTTDFVVHMFPAPVKINEVTINAKKELTLGSVSGIDLKSRPVNSSQDLLRLVPGMFISQHQGGGKAEQMFLRGFDVDHGTDVSLSVDGMPVNMVSHAHGQGYADAHFIISESVDKLDYGKGPYMMDKGNFATAGWVEYKTKNVLENSFVKAEAGMFGYVRTVAGVNLMDKTVGKSNQEAYVMGEYNYTNSYFDAPQNFNRFNVLGKYTNYLSENKILSLSLSGFSSGWDASGQIPQRAVDAGLISRFGKIDDETGKTSRYNANLQYYQKLNTHSYFKSNFYLSKYDFELFSNFTFYLEDTVNGDQIKQKDDRITTGYNASYTSNYSIGNLPVKSELGTGFRYDDTKGSELSHTKGMKTVLDRLAYGDIRETNLFAYLNQSFFLTPQLVFNAGTRYDYFIHNYHNFLDADPQFVANKAGRFSPKAGLYYNYSDHARFYVNYGMGFHSNDTRIVAFQNSNSILPAANSVDVGAVFKPYSKLLLSSAVWMLDLKQEFVYVGDAAVVEPSGRSRRMGFDISARYDVFKWLYLDADFNYTDARARDEAAGGNFIPLAAKITSIGGATFKFNKYFSTGLRFRHIGDRPANEDNTVIAKGYTVYDLVANYSRKSYEFGMQIQNLTNTQWNEAQFDTETRLRNEPAPVSEICFTPGTPFFIKFAAAYKF
;
A
#
# COMPACT_ATOMS: atom_id res chain seq x y z
N MET A 1 -60.94 -55.87 -10.01
CA MET A 1 -60.33 -54.79 -10.81
C MET A 1 -60.85 -53.39 -10.47
N LYS A 2 -62.09 -53.16 -10.02
CA LYS A 2 -62.62 -51.81 -9.69
C LYS A 2 -62.01 -51.14 -8.42
N LYS A 3 -61.51 -51.90 -7.44
CA LYS A 3 -60.88 -51.31 -6.23
C LYS A 3 -59.42 -50.88 -6.39
N LEU A 4 -58.72 -51.31 -7.44
CA LEU A 4 -57.34 -50.93 -7.71
C LEU A 4 -57.26 -49.61 -8.51
N SER A 5 -58.24 -49.36 -9.39
CA SER A 5 -58.32 -48.11 -10.20
C SER A 5 -58.65 -46.89 -9.32
N THR A 6 -59.48 -47.03 -8.28
CA THR A 6 -59.85 -45.95 -7.38
C THR A 6 -58.64 -45.52 -6.47
N ARG A 7 -57.81 -46.48 -6.08
CA ARG A 7 -56.60 -46.18 -5.28
C ARG A 7 -55.52 -45.51 -6.09
N ILE A 8 -55.36 -45.89 -7.33
CA ILE A 8 -54.39 -45.23 -8.27
C ILE A 8 -54.89 -43.83 -8.61
N PHE A 9 -56.19 -43.63 -8.81
CA PHE A 9 -56.77 -42.31 -9.05
C PHE A 9 -56.63 -41.36 -7.86
N CYS A 10 -56.87 -41.86 -6.63
CA CYS A 10 -56.65 -41.07 -5.41
C CYS A 10 -55.15 -40.75 -5.20
N LEU A 11 -54.22 -41.63 -5.51
CA LEU A 11 -52.79 -41.38 -5.47
C LEU A 11 -52.35 -40.32 -6.49
N PHE A 12 -52.93 -40.34 -7.69
CA PHE A 12 -52.65 -39.36 -8.76
C PHE A 12 -53.25 -37.98 -8.46
N VAL A 13 -54.41 -37.92 -7.79
CA VAL A 13 -55.02 -36.67 -7.34
C VAL A 13 -54.25 -36.10 -6.13
N PHE A 14 -53.68 -36.95 -5.23
CA PHE A 14 -52.80 -36.50 -4.16
C PHE A 14 -51.44 -36.01 -4.67
N LEU A 15 -50.91 -36.55 -5.79
CA LEU A 15 -49.70 -36.07 -6.43
C LEU A 15 -49.91 -34.77 -7.24
N LEU A 16 -51.14 -34.49 -7.66
CA LEU A 16 -51.49 -33.22 -8.34
C LEU A 16 -51.87 -32.09 -7.39
N LEU A 17 -51.97 -32.38 -6.08
CA LEU A 17 -52.23 -31.40 -5.03
C LEU A 17 -50.97 -31.03 -4.19
N SER A 18 -49.78 -31.48 -4.58
CA SER A 18 -48.55 -30.86 -4.16
C SER A 18 -48.41 -29.50 -4.90
N PHE A 19 -49.23 -28.54 -4.47
CA PHE A 19 -48.95 -27.13 -4.73
C PHE A 19 -47.55 -26.86 -4.17
N GLU A 20 -46.58 -26.79 -5.05
CA GLU A 20 -45.36 -26.05 -4.76
C GLU A 20 -45.84 -24.65 -4.37
N THR A 21 -45.81 -24.35 -3.08
CA THR A 21 -45.88 -22.97 -2.62
C THR A 21 -44.63 -22.33 -3.12
N PHE A 22 -44.67 -21.72 -4.33
CA PHE A 22 -43.67 -20.78 -4.78
C PHE A 22 -43.67 -19.67 -3.72
N SER A 23 -42.74 -19.73 -2.81
CA SER A 23 -42.42 -18.60 -1.96
C SER A 23 -41.89 -17.52 -2.88
N HIS A 24 -42.75 -16.61 -3.30
CA HIS A 24 -42.37 -15.41 -4.01
C HIS A 24 -41.65 -14.49 -3.03
N ASN A 25 -40.33 -14.63 -2.92
CA ASN A 25 -39.53 -13.75 -2.10
C ASN A 25 -39.30 -12.41 -2.82
N GLY A 26 -39.39 -11.31 -2.09
CA GLY A 26 -39.04 -10.00 -2.61
C GLY A 26 -37.51 -9.80 -2.70
N SER A 27 -37.10 -8.66 -3.21
CA SER A 27 -35.69 -8.29 -3.31
C SER A 27 -35.49 -6.80 -3.06
N ILE A 28 -34.27 -6.39 -2.75
CA ILE A 28 -33.85 -4.98 -2.62
C ILE A 28 -32.72 -4.74 -3.59
N LYS A 29 -32.83 -3.73 -4.43
CA LYS A 29 -31.70 -3.17 -5.20
C LYS A 29 -31.51 -1.72 -4.82
N GLY A 30 -30.28 -1.24 -4.86
CA GLY A 30 -30.06 0.13 -4.50
C GLY A 30 -28.67 0.65 -4.79
N PHE A 31 -28.51 1.93 -4.42
CA PHE A 31 -27.24 2.63 -4.57
C PHE A 31 -26.88 3.34 -3.27
N VAL A 32 -25.60 3.31 -2.94
CA VAL A 32 -25.02 4.07 -1.83
C VAL A 32 -24.06 5.12 -2.41
N TYR A 33 -24.27 6.36 -2.00
CA TYR A 33 -23.49 7.51 -2.46
C TYR A 33 -22.82 8.23 -1.28
N ASN A 34 -21.72 8.92 -1.55
CA ASN A 34 -21.03 9.79 -0.60
C ASN A 34 -21.63 11.19 -0.64
N GLY A 35 -22.10 11.68 0.52
CA GLY A 35 -22.60 13.04 0.70
C GLY A 35 -23.83 13.40 -0.14
N GLU A 36 -24.04 14.67 -0.38
CA GLU A 36 -25.10 15.17 -1.26
C GLU A 36 -24.78 14.97 -2.75
N GLY A 37 -23.50 14.78 -3.08
CA GLY A 37 -23.02 14.39 -4.40
C GLY A 37 -23.29 12.92 -4.66
N ARG A 38 -23.76 12.56 -5.85
CA ARG A 38 -24.00 11.17 -6.25
C ARG A 38 -22.69 10.40 -6.54
N LYS A 39 -21.62 10.64 -5.77
CA LYS A 39 -20.39 9.85 -5.88
C LYS A 39 -20.66 8.44 -5.38
N PRO A 40 -20.51 7.40 -6.23
CA PRO A 40 -20.70 6.01 -5.80
C PRO A 40 -19.78 5.67 -4.63
N LEU A 41 -20.32 4.99 -3.63
CA LEU A 41 -19.54 4.51 -2.50
C LEU A 41 -19.32 2.99 -2.63
N GLU A 42 -18.15 2.61 -3.17
CA GLU A 42 -17.74 1.21 -3.28
C GLU A 42 -17.36 0.65 -1.90
N GLY A 43 -17.76 -0.60 -1.62
CA GLY A 43 -17.39 -1.28 -0.38
C GLY A 43 -18.29 -0.93 0.81
N ALA A 44 -19.39 -0.22 0.63
CA ALA A 44 -20.39 -0.02 1.68
C ALA A 44 -21.08 -1.35 1.99
N SER A 45 -21.20 -1.67 3.29
CA SER A 45 -21.87 -2.86 3.78
C SER A 45 -23.35 -2.58 3.99
N ILE A 46 -24.21 -3.38 3.41
CA ILE A 46 -25.66 -3.37 3.58
C ILE A 46 -26.04 -4.62 4.36
N TYR A 47 -26.78 -4.49 5.45
CA TYR A 47 -27.12 -5.58 6.35
C TYR A 47 -28.57 -5.51 6.83
N LEU A 48 -29.34 -6.58 6.61
CA LEU A 48 -30.68 -6.76 7.16
C LEU A 48 -30.56 -7.53 8.48
N LYS A 49 -30.80 -6.84 9.59
CA LYS A 49 -30.44 -7.29 10.93
C LYS A 49 -31.23 -8.53 11.38
N GLU A 50 -32.53 -8.58 11.08
CA GLU A 50 -33.44 -9.65 11.54
C GLU A 50 -33.17 -10.98 10.83
N ILE A 51 -32.81 -10.96 9.55
CA ILE A 51 -32.61 -12.15 8.73
C ILE A 51 -31.14 -12.43 8.40
N LYS A 52 -30.22 -11.59 8.89
CA LYS A 52 -28.75 -11.73 8.73
C LYS A 52 -28.29 -11.83 7.28
N VAL A 53 -29.02 -11.21 6.35
CA VAL A 53 -28.67 -11.13 4.93
C VAL A 53 -27.90 -9.85 4.66
N SER A 54 -26.83 -9.93 3.90
CA SER A 54 -25.96 -8.78 3.63
C SER A 54 -25.50 -8.71 2.18
N ALA A 55 -25.17 -7.51 1.74
CA ALA A 55 -24.49 -7.22 0.49
C ALA A 55 -23.39 -6.19 0.71
N VAL A 56 -22.51 -6.02 -0.29
CA VAL A 56 -21.51 -4.94 -0.33
C VAL A 56 -21.67 -4.24 -1.66
N THR A 57 -21.56 -2.90 -1.65
CA THR A 57 -21.68 -2.12 -2.88
C THR A 57 -20.50 -2.37 -3.81
N ASP A 58 -20.81 -2.43 -5.10
CA ASP A 58 -19.82 -2.45 -6.19
C ASP A 58 -19.24 -1.03 -6.44
N GLY A 59 -18.35 -0.90 -7.44
CA GLY A 59 -17.74 0.39 -7.82
C GLY A 59 -18.72 1.46 -8.30
N PHE A 60 -19.98 1.12 -8.55
CA PHE A 60 -21.07 2.07 -8.80
C PHE A 60 -21.86 2.43 -7.54
N GLY A 61 -21.42 1.95 -6.37
CA GLY A 61 -22.19 2.05 -5.14
C GLY A 61 -23.46 1.19 -5.16
N SER A 62 -23.60 0.27 -6.10
CA SER A 62 -24.81 -0.54 -6.30
C SER A 62 -24.75 -1.82 -5.48
N PHE A 63 -25.90 -2.20 -4.93
CA PHE A 63 -26.08 -3.48 -4.24
C PHE A 63 -27.38 -4.17 -4.65
N PHE A 64 -27.46 -5.47 -4.41
CA PHE A 64 -28.65 -6.27 -4.63
C PHE A 64 -28.77 -7.38 -3.58
N LEU A 65 -29.92 -7.45 -2.91
CA LEU A 65 -30.31 -8.50 -1.96
C LEU A 65 -31.50 -9.24 -2.51
N LYS A 66 -31.41 -10.56 -2.62
CA LYS A 66 -32.45 -11.45 -3.17
C LYS A 66 -33.09 -12.31 -2.09
N GLU A 67 -34.22 -12.94 -2.47
CA GLU A 67 -34.88 -14.00 -1.69
C GLU A 67 -35.22 -13.60 -0.28
N ILE A 68 -35.69 -12.35 -0.12
CA ILE A 68 -36.09 -11.79 1.15
C ILE A 68 -37.59 -12.07 1.33
N LYS A 69 -37.96 -12.73 2.42
CA LYS A 69 -39.38 -12.93 2.75
C LYS A 69 -40.07 -11.57 2.93
N GLU A 70 -41.35 -11.53 2.60
CA GLU A 70 -42.19 -10.36 2.90
C GLU A 70 -42.10 -9.97 4.37
N GLY A 71 -41.98 -8.66 4.63
CA GLY A 71 -41.89 -8.13 5.99
C GLY A 71 -41.27 -6.74 6.07
N LYS A 72 -41.16 -6.26 7.32
CA LYS A 72 -40.41 -5.04 7.64
C LYS A 72 -39.08 -5.43 8.25
N PHE A 73 -38.01 -4.89 7.71
CA PHE A 73 -36.64 -5.19 8.14
C PHE A 73 -35.88 -3.91 8.43
N LYS A 74 -35.02 -3.96 9.43
CA LYS A 74 -34.07 -2.88 9.71
C LYS A 74 -32.84 -3.07 8.80
N ILE A 75 -32.70 -2.20 7.81
CA ILE A 75 -31.52 -2.12 6.94
C ILE A 75 -30.47 -1.24 7.59
N VAL A 76 -29.26 -1.74 7.71
CA VAL A 76 -28.08 -1.03 8.23
C VAL A 76 -27.09 -0.87 7.11
N ILE A 77 -26.72 0.35 6.81
CA ILE A 77 -25.69 0.68 5.80
C ILE A 77 -24.51 1.29 6.53
N SER A 78 -23.33 0.68 6.37
CA SER A 78 -22.09 1.15 7.00
C SER A 78 -20.92 1.14 6.03
N HIS A 79 -20.08 2.14 6.16
CA HIS A 79 -18.80 2.24 5.42
C HIS A 79 -17.75 2.92 6.30
N VAL A 80 -16.49 2.50 6.17
CA VAL A 80 -15.38 3.10 6.94
C VAL A 80 -15.24 4.57 6.56
N GLY A 81 -15.29 5.47 7.55
CA GLY A 81 -15.21 6.91 7.36
C GLY A 81 -16.54 7.62 7.13
N PHE A 82 -17.67 6.91 7.24
CA PHE A 82 -19.02 7.48 7.03
C PHE A 82 -19.95 7.18 8.21
N GLU A 83 -20.96 8.02 8.40
CA GLU A 83 -22.03 7.74 9.38
C GLU A 83 -22.81 6.50 8.96
N THR A 84 -23.01 5.56 9.90
CA THR A 84 -23.90 4.42 9.67
C THR A 84 -25.34 4.90 9.61
N ILE A 85 -26.06 4.44 8.61
CA ILE A 85 -27.48 4.71 8.41
C ILE A 85 -28.27 3.48 8.79
N GLU A 86 -29.29 3.65 9.61
CA GLU A 86 -30.27 2.62 9.98
C GLU A 86 -31.67 3.09 9.59
N GLU A 87 -32.31 2.32 8.70
CA GLU A 87 -33.68 2.62 8.24
C GLU A 87 -34.54 1.35 8.30
N VAL A 88 -35.85 1.53 8.28
CA VAL A 88 -36.82 0.43 8.19
C VAL A 88 -37.33 0.34 6.77
N ILE A 89 -37.10 -0.80 6.11
CA ILE A 89 -37.57 -1.06 4.75
C ILE A 89 -38.67 -2.11 4.77
N LYS A 90 -39.72 -1.90 3.97
CA LYS A 90 -40.80 -2.85 3.73
C LYS A 90 -40.50 -3.64 2.46
N ILE A 91 -40.51 -4.94 2.55
CA ILE A 91 -40.38 -5.86 1.43
C ILE A 91 -41.74 -6.49 1.15
N GLU A 92 -42.15 -6.43 -0.09
CA GLU A 92 -43.38 -7.03 -0.59
C GLU A 92 -43.05 -8.25 -1.44
N ASP A 93 -43.94 -9.25 -1.39
CA ASP A 93 -43.75 -10.52 -2.10
C ASP A 93 -43.67 -10.30 -3.62
N GLY A 94 -42.66 -10.89 -4.27
CA GLY A 94 -42.42 -10.76 -5.71
C GLY A 94 -41.94 -9.39 -6.19
N VAL A 95 -41.77 -8.41 -5.28
CA VAL A 95 -41.39 -7.04 -5.65
C VAL A 95 -39.89 -6.79 -5.39
N THR A 96 -39.26 -6.08 -6.33
CA THR A 96 -37.92 -5.52 -6.11
C THR A 96 -38.05 -4.09 -5.59
N THR A 97 -37.70 -3.85 -4.34
CA THR A 97 -37.72 -2.52 -3.72
C THR A 97 -36.47 -1.75 -4.10
N ASP A 98 -36.64 -0.54 -4.63
CA ASP A 98 -35.54 0.39 -4.90
C ASP A 98 -35.15 1.14 -3.62
N PHE A 99 -33.84 1.26 -3.35
CA PHE A 99 -33.32 1.91 -2.15
C PHE A 99 -32.05 2.72 -2.45
N VAL A 100 -32.12 4.02 -2.24
CA VAL A 100 -31.00 4.94 -2.48
C VAL A 100 -30.61 5.63 -1.18
N VAL A 101 -29.33 5.61 -0.86
CA VAL A 101 -28.80 6.17 0.40
C VAL A 101 -27.60 7.08 0.11
N HIS A 102 -27.57 8.21 0.81
CA HIS A 102 -26.45 9.13 0.85
C HIS A 102 -25.80 9.06 2.24
N MET A 103 -24.54 8.58 2.28
CA MET A 103 -23.74 8.50 3.51
C MET A 103 -22.88 9.74 3.63
N PHE A 104 -22.84 10.36 4.80
CA PHE A 104 -22.02 11.54 5.05
C PHE A 104 -20.72 11.14 5.77
N PRO A 105 -19.57 11.76 5.41
CA PRO A 105 -18.32 11.53 6.09
C PRO A 105 -18.42 11.80 7.59
N ALA A 106 -18.00 10.87 8.39
CA ALA A 106 -17.93 11.00 9.84
C ALA A 106 -16.63 10.41 10.37
N PRO A 107 -16.15 10.90 11.51
CA PRO A 107 -15.08 10.19 12.23
C PRO A 107 -15.46 8.74 12.45
N VAL A 108 -14.52 7.80 12.19
CA VAL A 108 -14.74 6.38 12.37
C VAL A 108 -15.25 6.14 13.80
N LYS A 109 -16.51 5.75 13.91
CA LYS A 109 -17.07 5.24 15.16
C LYS A 109 -16.95 3.71 15.09
N ILE A 110 -16.21 3.12 16.02
CA ILE A 110 -16.05 1.66 16.10
C ILE A 110 -17.41 0.96 16.28
N ASN A 111 -18.40 1.66 16.85
CA ASN A 111 -19.76 1.18 16.98
C ASN A 111 -20.40 0.77 15.64
N GLU A 112 -19.93 1.33 14.55
CA GLU A 112 -20.50 1.19 13.22
C GLU A 112 -19.78 0.14 12.35
N VAL A 113 -18.64 -0.39 12.83
CA VAL A 113 -17.94 -1.47 12.14
C VAL A 113 -18.69 -2.79 12.37
N THR A 114 -19.39 -3.26 11.36
CA THR A 114 -20.02 -4.59 11.36
C THR A 114 -19.07 -5.59 10.71
N ILE A 115 -18.80 -6.70 11.40
CA ILE A 115 -17.99 -7.79 10.84
C ILE A 115 -18.91 -8.57 9.88
N ASN A 116 -18.73 -8.36 8.58
CA ASN A 116 -19.62 -8.91 7.56
C ASN A 116 -18.94 -9.98 6.71
N ALA A 117 -19.63 -11.09 6.45
CA ALA A 117 -19.13 -12.22 5.67
C ALA A 117 -18.77 -11.90 4.22
N LYS A 118 -19.39 -10.88 3.63
CA LYS A 118 -19.20 -10.52 2.21
C LYS A 118 -18.16 -9.43 1.96
N LYS A 119 -17.63 -8.78 3.01
CA LYS A 119 -16.52 -7.83 2.84
C LYS A 119 -15.26 -8.61 2.48
N GLU A 120 -14.52 -8.16 1.46
CA GLU A 120 -13.24 -8.77 1.09
C GLU A 120 -12.32 -8.89 2.31
N LEU A 121 -11.82 -10.09 2.52
CA LEU A 121 -11.65 -10.65 3.86
C LEU A 121 -10.27 -10.37 4.47
N THR A 122 -9.35 -9.80 3.67
CA THR A 122 -7.96 -9.50 4.06
C THR A 122 -7.58 -8.04 3.84
N LEU A 123 -8.54 -7.22 3.39
CA LEU A 123 -8.32 -5.81 3.12
C LEU A 123 -8.42 -4.97 4.40
N GLY A 124 -7.30 -4.39 4.81
CA GLY A 124 -7.29 -3.20 5.65
C GLY A 124 -7.54 -1.96 4.78
N SER A 125 -8.24 -0.98 5.30
CA SER A 125 -8.42 0.31 4.63
C SER A 125 -8.23 1.43 5.65
N VAL A 126 -7.47 2.45 5.25
CA VAL A 126 -7.25 3.66 6.04
C VAL A 126 -7.97 4.80 5.34
N SER A 127 -8.88 5.46 6.04
CA SER A 127 -9.70 6.54 5.48
C SER A 127 -9.02 7.90 5.55
N GLY A 128 -9.52 8.87 4.76
CA GLY A 128 -9.02 10.25 4.75
C GLY A 128 -9.07 10.97 6.12
N ILE A 129 -9.84 10.46 7.08
CA ILE A 129 -9.89 11.01 8.45
C ILE A 129 -8.66 10.58 9.27
N ASP A 130 -8.22 9.32 9.11
CA ASP A 130 -7.00 8.84 9.74
C ASP A 130 -5.78 9.61 9.20
N LEU A 131 -5.83 10.03 7.92
CA LEU A 131 -4.80 10.84 7.27
C LEU A 131 -4.61 12.20 7.97
N LYS A 132 -5.69 12.82 8.49
CA LYS A 132 -5.64 14.12 9.18
C LYS A 132 -5.14 14.02 10.64
N SER A 133 -5.07 12.83 11.22
CA SER A 133 -4.72 12.62 12.63
C SER A 133 -3.23 12.38 12.88
N ARG A 134 -2.41 12.32 11.84
CA ARG A 134 -0.97 12.01 11.92
C ARG A 134 -0.12 13.06 11.17
N PRO A 135 1.15 13.26 11.56
CA PRO A 135 2.07 14.10 10.78
C PRO A 135 2.27 13.53 9.38
N VAL A 136 2.15 14.38 8.37
CA VAL A 136 2.38 14.04 6.97
C VAL A 136 3.21 15.15 6.33
N ASN A 137 4.42 14.83 5.85
CA ASN A 137 5.29 15.71 5.08
C ASN A 137 5.31 15.31 3.60
N SER A 138 5.16 14.00 3.35
CA SER A 138 5.11 13.43 2.00
C SER A 138 4.02 12.36 1.92
N SER A 139 3.71 11.93 0.71
CA SER A 139 2.80 10.79 0.49
C SER A 139 3.35 9.48 1.04
N GLN A 140 4.67 9.35 1.18
CA GLN A 140 5.30 8.15 1.75
C GLN A 140 5.01 8.02 3.24
N ASP A 141 4.86 9.14 3.99
CA ASP A 141 4.41 9.12 5.38
C ASP A 141 3.05 8.43 5.59
N LEU A 142 2.23 8.40 4.52
CA LEU A 142 0.94 7.70 4.56
C LEU A 142 1.11 6.17 4.72
N LEU A 143 2.24 5.61 4.33
CA LEU A 143 2.55 4.19 4.55
C LEU A 143 2.62 3.84 6.04
N ARG A 144 3.00 4.79 6.91
CA ARG A 144 2.97 4.62 8.38
C ARG A 144 1.58 4.38 8.95
N LEU A 145 0.53 4.56 8.14
CA LEU A 145 -0.85 4.24 8.54
C LEU A 145 -1.16 2.75 8.40
N VAL A 146 -0.35 2.01 7.65
CA VAL A 146 -0.46 0.55 7.53
C VAL A 146 0.07 -0.10 8.82
N PRO A 147 -0.72 -0.89 9.55
CA PRO A 147 -0.29 -1.49 10.79
C PRO A 147 0.99 -2.33 10.65
N GLY A 148 2.03 -1.98 11.41
CA GLY A 148 3.31 -2.67 11.40
C GLY A 148 4.28 -2.24 10.30
N MET A 149 3.90 -1.29 9.46
CA MET A 149 4.82 -0.72 8.47
C MET A 149 5.60 0.43 9.08
N PHE A 150 6.93 0.36 8.97
CA PHE A 150 7.85 1.45 9.24
C PHE A 150 8.48 1.91 7.94
N ILE A 151 8.83 3.18 7.89
CA ILE A 151 9.59 3.77 6.81
C ILE A 151 10.74 4.57 7.39
N SER A 152 11.87 4.54 6.71
CA SER A 152 13.07 5.29 7.04
C SER A 152 13.60 6.00 5.81
N GLN A 153 14.02 7.25 5.98
CA GLN A 153 14.69 8.00 4.93
C GLN A 153 16.19 7.92 5.14
N HIS A 154 16.92 7.53 4.11
CA HIS A 154 18.37 7.63 4.11
C HIS A 154 18.83 8.48 2.92
N GLN A 155 19.84 9.30 3.11
CA GLN A 155 20.41 10.21 2.11
C GLN A 155 19.58 11.46 1.76
N GLY A 156 18.63 11.89 2.59
CA GLY A 156 17.90 13.11 2.33
C GLY A 156 16.59 12.93 1.58
N GLY A 157 15.78 13.97 1.58
CA GLY A 157 14.33 13.93 1.34
C GLY A 157 13.84 13.57 -0.06
N GLY A 158 14.71 13.29 -1.04
CA GLY A 158 14.29 13.06 -2.42
C GLY A 158 14.43 11.63 -2.93
N LYS A 159 15.10 10.75 -2.19
CA LYS A 159 15.21 9.32 -2.51
C LYS A 159 14.00 8.54 -2.00
N ALA A 160 13.65 7.43 -2.62
CA ALA A 160 12.62 6.52 -2.09
C ALA A 160 12.97 6.06 -0.67
N GLU A 161 11.97 5.81 0.14
CA GLU A 161 12.16 5.41 1.53
C GLU A 161 12.35 3.90 1.67
N GLN A 162 13.18 3.50 2.63
CA GLN A 162 13.30 2.14 3.11
C GLN A 162 12.02 1.75 3.85
N MET A 163 11.49 0.57 3.59
CA MET A 163 10.25 0.08 4.17
C MET A 163 10.49 -1.18 5.00
N PHE A 164 9.91 -1.24 6.19
CA PHE A 164 9.96 -2.41 7.07
C PHE A 164 8.57 -2.99 7.27
N LEU A 165 8.39 -4.26 6.95
CA LEU A 165 7.14 -4.97 7.17
C LEU A 165 7.40 -6.45 7.42
N ARG A 166 6.89 -7.02 8.53
CA ARG A 166 7.02 -8.44 8.87
C ARG A 166 8.47 -8.96 8.81
N GLY A 167 9.43 -8.17 9.30
CA GLY A 167 10.86 -8.52 9.29
C GLY A 167 11.53 -8.48 7.92
N PHE A 168 10.85 -7.98 6.90
CA PHE A 168 11.52 -7.52 5.71
C PHE A 168 12.08 -6.14 5.95
N ASP A 169 13.31 -5.96 5.58
CA ASP A 169 13.92 -4.70 5.25
C ASP A 169 13.85 -4.56 3.73
N VAL A 170 12.96 -3.71 3.27
CA VAL A 170 12.76 -3.47 1.85
C VAL A 170 13.48 -2.19 1.52
N ASP A 171 14.78 -2.32 1.21
CA ASP A 171 15.54 -1.19 0.72
C ASP A 171 14.97 -0.76 -0.64
N HIS A 172 14.15 0.27 -0.58
CA HIS A 172 13.51 0.95 -1.72
C HIS A 172 12.44 0.20 -2.52
N GLY A 173 12.00 -1.04 -2.20
CA GLY A 173 10.77 -1.51 -2.82
C GLY A 173 10.73 -2.89 -3.46
N THR A 174 11.44 -3.86 -2.89
CA THR A 174 11.18 -5.27 -3.16
C THR A 174 9.94 -5.78 -2.42
N ASP A 175 9.59 -6.78 -2.06
CA ASP A 175 8.64 -7.50 -1.19
C ASP A 175 7.38 -6.76 -0.68
N VAL A 176 7.27 -5.44 -0.91
CA VAL A 176 6.03 -4.65 -0.69
C VAL A 176 5.59 -4.01 -2.01
N SER A 177 4.46 -4.47 -2.54
CA SER A 177 3.90 -3.92 -3.79
C SER A 177 3.14 -2.62 -3.53
N LEU A 178 3.57 -1.52 -4.14
CA LEU A 178 2.88 -0.23 -4.11
C LEU A 178 2.19 0.05 -5.43
N SER A 179 0.99 0.60 -5.38
CA SER A 179 0.25 1.05 -6.57
C SER A 179 -0.58 2.30 -6.30
N VAL A 180 -0.91 3.05 -7.35
CA VAL A 180 -1.79 4.22 -7.32
C VAL A 180 -2.86 4.04 -8.38
N ASP A 181 -4.12 3.96 -7.97
CA ASP A 181 -5.26 3.74 -8.88
C ASP A 181 -5.01 2.57 -9.88
N GLY A 182 -4.37 1.49 -9.42
CA GLY A 182 -4.03 0.31 -10.22
C GLY A 182 -2.75 0.42 -11.06
N MET A 183 -2.10 1.58 -11.12
CA MET A 183 -0.78 1.76 -11.75
C MET A 183 0.33 1.39 -10.75
N PRO A 184 1.29 0.51 -11.08
CA PRO A 184 2.37 0.13 -10.18
C PRO A 184 3.35 1.29 -9.94
N VAL A 185 3.82 1.41 -8.69
CA VAL A 185 4.88 2.33 -8.29
C VAL A 185 6.25 1.65 -8.40
N ASN A 186 6.35 0.38 -7.94
CA ASN A 186 7.60 -0.37 -7.94
C ASN A 186 8.19 -0.57 -9.34
N MET A 187 9.50 -0.45 -9.45
CA MET A 187 10.33 -0.81 -10.60
C MET A 187 11.08 -2.10 -10.27
N VAL A 188 11.25 -3.01 -11.24
CA VAL A 188 11.89 -4.32 -11.01
C VAL A 188 13.40 -4.16 -10.90
N SER A 189 14.04 -3.74 -11.99
CA SER A 189 15.46 -3.40 -12.02
C SER A 189 15.61 -1.87 -11.99
N HIS A 190 16.53 -1.36 -11.21
CA HIS A 190 16.80 0.06 -11.09
C HIS A 190 18.31 0.31 -10.98
N ALA A 191 18.80 1.48 -11.37
CA ALA A 191 20.22 1.79 -11.27
C ALA A 191 20.78 1.71 -9.86
N HIS A 192 19.92 1.90 -8.85
CA HIS A 192 20.27 1.73 -7.44
C HIS A 192 20.45 0.25 -7.04
N GLY A 193 19.73 -0.66 -7.66
CA GLY A 193 19.73 -2.09 -7.32
C GLY A 193 18.41 -2.78 -7.65
N GLN A 194 18.10 -3.81 -6.91
CA GLN A 194 16.88 -4.58 -7.09
C GLN A 194 15.68 -3.86 -6.46
N GLY A 195 14.70 -3.50 -7.29
CA GLY A 195 13.48 -2.83 -6.87
C GLY A 195 13.67 -1.36 -6.52
N TYR A 196 12.67 -0.55 -6.80
CA TYR A 196 12.62 0.85 -6.38
C TYR A 196 11.17 1.32 -6.37
N ALA A 197 10.73 2.02 -5.32
CA ALA A 197 9.34 2.44 -5.15
C ALA A 197 9.25 3.87 -4.61
N ASP A 198 9.40 4.83 -5.49
CA ASP A 198 9.25 6.25 -5.17
C ASP A 198 7.79 6.70 -5.32
N ALA A 199 7.17 7.09 -4.20
CA ALA A 199 5.81 7.61 -4.15
C ALA A 199 5.73 9.15 -4.01
N HIS A 200 6.83 9.89 -4.17
CA HIS A 200 6.86 11.37 -4.03
C HIS A 200 6.00 12.10 -5.07
N PHE A 201 5.65 11.45 -6.18
CA PHE A 201 4.77 12.03 -7.20
C PHE A 201 3.30 12.11 -6.79
N ILE A 202 2.93 11.55 -5.63
CA ILE A 202 1.55 11.58 -5.12
C ILE A 202 1.38 12.82 -4.25
N ILE A 203 0.39 13.66 -4.54
CA ILE A 203 -0.03 14.75 -3.65
C ILE A 203 -0.89 14.15 -2.52
N SER A 204 -0.47 14.27 -1.27
CA SER A 204 -1.14 13.63 -0.12
C SER A 204 -2.62 13.99 -0.01
N GLU A 205 -3.00 15.24 -0.31
CA GLU A 205 -4.39 15.73 -0.28
C GLU A 205 -5.27 15.12 -1.39
N SER A 206 -4.66 14.57 -2.45
CA SER A 206 -5.38 13.86 -3.51
C SER A 206 -5.85 12.46 -3.09
N VAL A 207 -5.25 11.90 -2.04
CA VAL A 207 -5.54 10.53 -1.58
C VAL A 207 -6.90 10.50 -0.86
N ASP A 208 -7.78 9.61 -1.29
CA ASP A 208 -9.09 9.34 -0.68
C ASP A 208 -8.94 8.28 0.42
N LYS A 209 -8.24 7.18 0.10
CA LYS A 209 -7.96 6.07 1.04
C LYS A 209 -6.72 5.29 0.62
N LEU A 210 -6.17 4.52 1.57
CA LEU A 210 -5.21 3.46 1.28
C LEU A 210 -5.88 2.12 1.54
N ASP A 211 -5.83 1.25 0.55
CA ASP A 211 -6.15 -0.16 0.71
C ASP A 211 -4.83 -0.93 0.89
N TYR A 212 -4.78 -1.88 1.80
CA TYR A 212 -3.57 -2.64 2.07
C TYR A 212 -3.86 -4.09 2.49
N GLY A 213 -2.88 -4.95 2.31
CA GLY A 213 -2.89 -6.31 2.84
C GLY A 213 -1.49 -6.75 3.23
N LYS A 214 -1.39 -7.63 4.22
CA LYS A 214 -0.15 -8.28 4.66
C LYS A 214 -0.10 -9.69 4.10
N GLY A 215 1.05 -10.09 3.56
CA GLY A 215 1.25 -11.38 2.95
C GLY A 215 0.66 -11.54 1.53
N PRO A 216 0.96 -12.65 0.85
CA PRO A 216 0.67 -12.85 -0.57
C PRO A 216 -0.71 -13.49 -0.83
N TYR A 217 -1.78 -13.06 -0.17
CA TYR A 217 -3.08 -13.76 -0.17
C TYR A 217 -4.06 -13.29 -1.25
N MET A 218 -3.84 -12.11 -1.86
CA MET A 218 -4.73 -11.56 -2.89
C MET A 218 -4.34 -12.06 -4.28
N MET A 219 -5.32 -12.52 -5.08
CA MET A 219 -5.08 -13.10 -6.41
C MET A 219 -4.62 -12.08 -7.44
N ASP A 220 -5.14 -10.85 -7.37
CA ASP A 220 -4.77 -9.75 -8.26
C ASP A 220 -3.37 -9.20 -8.00
N LYS A 221 -2.79 -9.48 -6.82
CA LYS A 221 -1.43 -9.05 -6.44
C LYS A 221 -0.42 -10.13 -6.81
N GLY A 222 0.56 -9.77 -7.65
CA GLY A 222 1.63 -10.64 -8.14
C GLY A 222 2.99 -10.24 -7.61
N ASN A 223 3.85 -9.73 -8.51
CA ASN A 223 5.22 -9.35 -8.18
C ASN A 223 5.32 -8.38 -6.99
N PHE A 224 6.31 -8.59 -6.12
CA PHE A 224 6.61 -7.80 -4.91
C PHE A 224 5.53 -7.83 -3.80
N ALA A 225 4.48 -8.63 -3.91
CA ALA A 225 3.46 -8.73 -2.87
C ALA A 225 3.73 -9.87 -1.88
N THR A 226 4.98 -10.09 -1.47
CA THR A 226 5.39 -11.17 -0.56
C THR A 226 5.15 -10.81 0.90
N ALA A 227 5.69 -9.68 1.38
CA ALA A 227 5.42 -9.16 2.72
C ALA A 227 4.04 -8.51 2.80
N GLY A 228 3.62 -7.83 1.73
CA GLY A 228 2.34 -7.15 1.65
C GLY A 228 2.20 -6.25 0.43
N TRP A 229 1.13 -5.48 0.41
CA TRP A 229 0.87 -4.51 -0.64
C TRP A 229 0.08 -3.32 -0.11
N VAL A 230 0.24 -2.18 -0.77
CA VAL A 230 -0.51 -0.95 -0.50
C VAL A 230 -0.96 -0.32 -1.81
N GLU A 231 -2.22 0.07 -1.88
CA GLU A 231 -2.79 0.77 -3.01
C GLU A 231 -3.36 2.12 -2.58
N TYR A 232 -2.81 3.19 -3.14
CA TYR A 232 -3.33 4.54 -3.00
C TYR A 232 -4.50 4.71 -3.94
N LYS A 233 -5.65 5.10 -3.41
CA LYS A 233 -6.83 5.50 -4.19
C LYS A 233 -6.96 7.01 -4.17
N THR A 234 -6.93 7.64 -5.35
CA THR A 234 -7.10 9.09 -5.45
C THR A 234 -8.58 9.47 -5.53
N LYS A 235 -8.90 10.66 -5.05
CA LYS A 235 -10.24 11.25 -5.12
C LYS A 235 -10.70 11.39 -6.58
N ASN A 236 -11.99 11.22 -6.86
CA ASN A 236 -12.55 11.55 -8.18
C ASN A 236 -12.93 13.04 -8.27
N VAL A 237 -13.28 13.64 -7.13
CA VAL A 237 -13.62 15.06 -6.98
C VAL A 237 -13.10 15.53 -5.62
N LEU A 238 -12.68 16.78 -5.51
CA LEU A 238 -12.32 17.37 -4.21
C LEU A 238 -13.60 17.75 -3.46
N GLU A 239 -13.60 17.63 -2.13
CA GLU A 239 -14.73 18.08 -1.30
C GLU A 239 -15.00 19.57 -1.48
N ASN A 240 -13.93 20.37 -1.61
CA ASN A 240 -13.94 21.80 -1.90
C ASN A 240 -12.69 22.14 -2.70
N SER A 241 -12.74 23.19 -3.50
CA SER A 241 -11.53 23.85 -3.97
C SER A 241 -10.80 24.45 -2.78
N PHE A 242 -9.47 24.45 -2.79
CA PHE A 242 -8.69 24.93 -1.65
C PHE A 242 -7.30 25.42 -2.04
N VAL A 243 -6.76 26.27 -1.17
CA VAL A 243 -5.34 26.61 -1.14
C VAL A 243 -4.85 26.37 0.29
N LYS A 244 -3.70 25.70 0.43
CA LYS A 244 -3.07 25.37 1.69
C LYS A 244 -1.60 25.79 1.65
N ALA A 245 -1.14 26.48 2.67
CA ALA A 245 0.26 26.83 2.89
C ALA A 245 0.75 26.24 4.21
N GLU A 246 1.97 25.74 4.21
CA GLU A 246 2.67 25.23 5.40
C GLU A 246 4.03 25.90 5.50
N ALA A 247 4.45 26.21 6.74
CA ALA A 247 5.77 26.73 7.06
C ALA A 247 6.28 26.12 8.37
N GLY A 248 7.57 25.84 8.45
CA GLY A 248 8.17 25.18 9.61
C GLY A 248 9.66 25.48 9.79
N MET A 249 10.25 24.79 10.76
CA MET A 249 11.68 24.84 11.01
C MET A 249 12.48 24.41 9.78
N PHE A 250 13.77 24.69 9.77
CA PHE A 250 14.73 24.28 8.73
C PHE A 250 14.35 24.76 7.31
N GLY A 251 13.73 25.95 7.21
CA GLY A 251 13.34 26.50 5.92
C GLY A 251 12.21 25.73 5.22
N TYR A 252 11.44 24.90 5.96
CA TYR A 252 10.34 24.14 5.37
C TYR A 252 9.21 25.07 4.93
N VAL A 253 8.86 24.98 3.65
CA VAL A 253 7.70 25.65 3.04
C VAL A 253 7.01 24.66 2.10
N ARG A 254 5.68 24.55 2.20
CA ARG A 254 4.88 23.77 1.27
C ARG A 254 3.61 24.52 0.91
N THR A 255 3.29 24.56 -0.37
CA THR A 255 2.02 25.13 -0.86
C THR A 255 1.33 24.08 -1.71
N VAL A 256 0.04 23.87 -1.46
CA VAL A 256 -0.81 22.98 -2.23
C VAL A 256 -2.09 23.73 -2.60
N ALA A 257 -2.48 23.65 -3.86
CA ALA A 257 -3.78 24.16 -4.32
C ALA A 257 -4.53 23.06 -5.07
N GLY A 258 -5.83 23.00 -4.87
CA GLY A 258 -6.71 22.10 -5.59
C GLY A 258 -7.98 22.83 -6.02
N VAL A 259 -8.35 22.69 -7.28
CA VAL A 259 -9.52 23.35 -7.85
C VAL A 259 -10.41 22.35 -8.56
N ASN A 260 -11.69 22.30 -8.17
CA ASN A 260 -12.70 21.57 -8.92
C ASN A 260 -13.02 22.36 -10.20
N LEU A 261 -12.82 21.74 -11.34
CA LEU A 261 -13.15 22.30 -12.67
C LEU A 261 -14.57 21.93 -13.08
N MET A 262 -15.00 20.74 -12.70
CA MET A 262 -16.33 20.20 -12.94
C MET A 262 -16.77 19.42 -11.72
N ASP A 263 -17.98 19.69 -11.25
CA ASP A 263 -18.58 18.99 -10.13
C ASP A 263 -20.00 18.61 -10.50
N LYS A 264 -20.31 17.32 -10.39
CA LYS A 264 -21.63 16.76 -10.67
C LYS A 264 -22.73 17.34 -9.79
N THR A 265 -22.37 17.86 -8.60
CA THR A 265 -23.34 18.46 -7.66
C THR A 265 -23.73 19.88 -8.04
N VAL A 266 -22.87 20.62 -8.75
CA VAL A 266 -23.02 22.02 -9.10
C VAL A 266 -23.71 22.24 -10.48
N GLY A 267 -23.78 21.18 -11.30
CA GLY A 267 -24.40 21.20 -12.61
C GLY A 267 -25.15 19.91 -12.92
N LYS A 268 -26.00 19.90 -13.93
CA LYS A 268 -26.65 18.68 -14.45
C LYS A 268 -25.65 17.75 -15.21
N SER A 269 -24.34 17.96 -15.02
CA SER A 269 -23.28 17.21 -15.71
C SER A 269 -23.04 15.86 -15.04
N ASN A 270 -22.82 14.82 -15.84
CA ASN A 270 -22.35 13.51 -15.36
C ASN A 270 -20.82 13.41 -15.35
N GLN A 271 -20.13 14.53 -15.13
CA GLN A 271 -18.69 14.66 -15.22
C GLN A 271 -18.14 15.32 -13.96
N GLU A 272 -16.97 14.87 -13.53
CA GLU A 272 -16.19 15.45 -12.44
C GLU A 272 -14.76 15.68 -12.93
N ALA A 273 -14.16 16.80 -12.58
CA ALA A 273 -12.77 17.08 -12.89
C ALA A 273 -12.17 18.00 -11.85
N TYR A 274 -10.91 17.75 -11.52
CA TYR A 274 -10.11 18.66 -10.70
C TYR A 274 -8.67 18.71 -11.17
N VAL A 275 -7.99 19.77 -10.79
CA VAL A 275 -6.54 19.93 -10.93
C VAL A 275 -5.97 20.29 -9.57
N MET A 276 -4.78 19.76 -9.28
CA MET A 276 -4.00 20.07 -8.07
C MET A 276 -2.55 20.37 -8.45
N GLY A 277 -1.93 21.28 -7.69
CA GLY A 277 -0.50 21.57 -7.76
C GLY A 277 0.09 21.63 -6.37
N GLU A 278 1.33 21.17 -6.24
CA GLU A 278 2.12 21.22 -5.01
C GLU A 278 3.53 21.73 -5.30
N TYR A 279 4.01 22.61 -4.44
CA TYR A 279 5.43 22.96 -4.31
C TYR A 279 5.88 22.74 -2.88
N ASN A 280 7.04 22.10 -2.68
CA ASN A 280 7.65 21.86 -1.39
C ASN A 280 9.12 22.24 -1.44
N TYR A 281 9.61 22.91 -0.41
CA TYR A 281 11.02 23.24 -0.22
C TYR A 281 11.44 23.04 1.24
N THR A 282 12.67 22.56 1.46
CA THR A 282 13.28 22.52 2.80
C THR A 282 14.82 22.47 2.68
N ASN A 283 15.50 23.14 3.62
CA ASN A 283 16.92 22.95 3.85
C ASN A 283 17.24 21.68 4.64
N SER A 284 16.22 21.07 5.25
CA SER A 284 16.37 19.96 6.22
C SER A 284 17.23 20.38 7.45
N TYR A 285 17.46 19.43 8.34
CA TYR A 285 18.11 19.65 9.64
C TYR A 285 19.62 19.33 9.65
N PHE A 286 20.19 19.04 8.49
CA PHE A 286 21.62 18.77 8.35
C PHE A 286 22.44 20.06 8.34
N ASP A 287 23.71 19.98 8.73
CA ASP A 287 24.62 21.13 8.75
C ASP A 287 24.79 21.73 7.34
N ALA A 288 24.88 20.88 6.32
CA ALA A 288 24.82 21.29 4.92
C ALA A 288 23.36 21.32 4.44
N PRO A 289 22.86 22.47 3.96
CA PRO A 289 21.51 22.58 3.45
C PRO A 289 21.25 21.55 2.33
N GLN A 290 20.15 20.83 2.42
CA GLN A 290 19.80 19.83 1.39
C GLN A 290 19.08 20.45 0.19
N ASN A 291 18.67 21.71 0.22
CA ASN A 291 18.04 22.42 -0.88
C ASN A 291 16.93 21.60 -1.56
N PHE A 292 16.30 20.70 -0.79
CA PHE A 292 15.27 19.82 -1.32
C PHE A 292 14.12 20.65 -1.87
N ASN A 293 13.78 20.38 -3.13
CA ASN A 293 12.64 20.97 -3.78
C ASN A 293 11.83 19.90 -4.51
N ARG A 294 10.51 20.05 -4.52
CA ARG A 294 9.58 19.16 -5.18
C ARG A 294 8.43 19.94 -5.78
N PHE A 295 8.13 19.63 -7.02
CA PHE A 295 6.97 20.13 -7.75
C PHE A 295 6.11 18.97 -8.21
N ASN A 296 4.80 19.00 -7.90
CA ASN A 296 3.82 18.03 -8.35
C ASN A 296 2.63 18.73 -9.02
N VAL A 297 2.10 18.09 -10.05
CA VAL A 297 0.81 18.44 -10.65
C VAL A 297 0.00 17.18 -10.89
N LEU A 298 -1.31 17.25 -10.65
CA LEU A 298 -2.25 16.17 -10.89
C LEU A 298 -3.55 16.75 -11.47
N GLY A 299 -4.01 16.21 -12.60
CA GLY A 299 -5.34 16.41 -13.13
C GLY A 299 -6.08 15.09 -13.20
N LYS A 300 -7.34 15.06 -12.75
CA LYS A 300 -8.21 13.87 -12.87
C LYS A 300 -9.58 14.29 -13.42
N TYR A 301 -10.02 13.54 -14.43
CA TYR A 301 -11.32 13.68 -15.06
C TYR A 301 -12.06 12.36 -14.99
N THR A 302 -13.29 12.39 -14.49
CA THR A 302 -14.17 11.22 -14.40
C THR A 302 -15.50 11.52 -15.10
N ASN A 303 -15.86 10.65 -16.02
CA ASN A 303 -17.11 10.72 -16.78
C ASN A 303 -17.99 9.51 -16.47
N TYR A 304 -19.17 9.75 -15.96
CA TYR A 304 -20.23 8.75 -15.77
C TYR A 304 -21.02 8.64 -17.06
N LEU A 305 -20.46 7.90 -18.04
CA LEU A 305 -21.03 7.73 -19.40
C LEU A 305 -22.47 7.22 -19.38
N SER A 306 -22.80 6.41 -18.38
CA SER A 306 -24.17 5.98 -18.07
C SER A 306 -24.23 5.52 -16.60
N GLU A 307 -25.42 5.09 -16.13
CA GLU A 307 -25.58 4.49 -14.80
C GLU A 307 -24.72 3.21 -14.59
N ASN A 308 -24.23 2.65 -15.69
CA ASN A 308 -23.47 1.39 -15.70
C ASN A 308 -22.04 1.53 -16.25
N LYS A 309 -21.57 2.73 -16.58
CA LYS A 309 -20.25 2.94 -17.21
C LYS A 309 -19.57 4.17 -16.68
N ILE A 310 -18.34 3.99 -16.18
CA ILE A 310 -17.48 5.06 -15.69
C ILE A 310 -16.15 5.00 -16.46
N LEU A 311 -15.70 6.16 -16.92
CA LEU A 311 -14.38 6.35 -17.50
C LEU A 311 -13.64 7.40 -16.68
N SER A 312 -12.43 7.11 -16.23
CA SER A 312 -11.60 8.06 -15.48
C SER A 312 -10.22 8.15 -16.09
N LEU A 313 -9.74 9.37 -16.32
CA LEU A 313 -8.41 9.69 -16.81
C LEU A 313 -7.69 10.52 -15.76
N SER A 314 -6.51 10.11 -15.33
CA SER A 314 -5.60 10.92 -14.52
C SER A 314 -4.28 11.15 -15.25
N LEU A 315 -3.78 12.39 -15.16
CA LEU A 315 -2.49 12.82 -15.67
C LEU A 315 -1.73 13.44 -14.51
N SER A 316 -0.47 13.04 -14.31
CA SER A 316 0.37 13.64 -13.28
C SER A 316 1.78 13.89 -13.76
N GLY A 317 2.41 14.93 -13.19
CA GLY A 317 3.80 15.28 -13.41
C GLY A 317 4.47 15.58 -12.08
N PHE A 318 5.71 15.13 -11.94
CA PHE A 318 6.53 15.26 -10.75
C PHE A 318 7.97 15.58 -11.14
N SER A 319 8.60 16.46 -10.39
CA SER A 319 10.03 16.73 -10.46
C SER A 319 10.55 17.10 -9.08
N SER A 320 11.73 16.58 -8.73
CA SER A 320 12.41 16.85 -7.47
C SER A 320 13.91 16.89 -7.65
N GLY A 321 14.58 17.72 -6.85
CA GLY A 321 16.04 17.81 -6.75
C GLY A 321 16.45 18.05 -5.30
N TRP A 322 17.62 17.54 -4.92
CA TRP A 322 18.14 17.68 -3.57
C TRP A 322 19.66 17.51 -3.52
N ASP A 323 20.29 18.12 -2.52
CA ASP A 323 21.61 17.75 -2.04
C ASP A 323 21.44 16.78 -0.85
N ALA A 324 22.43 15.92 -0.60
CA ALA A 324 22.35 14.93 0.47
C ALA A 324 23.62 14.96 1.33
N SER A 325 23.47 14.45 2.55
CA SER A 325 24.57 14.30 3.50
C SER A 325 25.08 12.87 3.61
N GLY A 326 24.38 11.93 3.00
CA GLY A 326 24.69 10.50 3.03
C GLY A 326 24.54 9.87 4.41
N GLN A 327 25.06 8.66 4.51
CA GLN A 327 25.22 7.95 5.78
C GLN A 327 26.60 8.26 6.33
N ILE A 328 26.71 8.42 7.64
CA ILE A 328 27.99 8.75 8.30
C ILE A 328 28.40 7.66 9.28
N PRO A 329 29.69 7.28 9.35
CA PRO A 329 30.17 6.26 10.28
C PRO A 329 30.18 6.80 11.70
N GLN A 330 29.75 5.97 12.66
CA GLN A 330 29.62 6.34 14.07
C GLN A 330 30.96 6.85 14.64
N ARG A 331 32.08 6.22 14.27
CA ARG A 331 33.43 6.63 14.75
C ARG A 331 33.81 8.06 14.38
N ALA A 332 33.36 8.55 13.23
CA ALA A 332 33.67 9.91 12.82
C ALA A 332 32.98 10.97 13.72
N VAL A 333 31.77 10.64 14.17
CA VAL A 333 31.02 11.46 15.13
C VAL A 333 31.62 11.35 16.52
N ASP A 334 31.95 10.14 16.99
CA ASP A 334 32.52 9.90 18.32
C ASP A 334 33.89 10.54 18.49
N ALA A 335 34.69 10.56 17.40
CA ALA A 335 35.98 11.24 17.37
C ALA A 335 35.88 12.76 17.21
N GLY A 336 34.67 13.33 17.03
CA GLY A 336 34.43 14.75 16.80
C GLY A 336 34.97 15.27 15.46
N LEU A 337 35.20 14.41 14.50
CA LEU A 337 35.65 14.78 13.14
C LEU A 337 34.54 15.47 12.36
N ILE A 338 33.31 15.06 12.58
CA ILE A 338 32.09 15.66 12.02
C ILE A 338 31.02 15.74 13.09
N SER A 339 30.05 16.64 12.91
CA SER A 339 28.85 16.64 13.75
C SER A 339 27.97 15.46 13.40
N ARG A 340 27.03 15.11 14.29
CA ARG A 340 25.99 14.11 14.04
C ARG A 340 25.14 14.43 12.79
N PHE A 341 25.03 15.69 12.41
CA PHE A 341 24.27 16.17 11.25
C PHE A 341 25.18 16.59 10.08
N GLY A 342 26.47 16.26 10.18
CA GLY A 342 27.46 16.55 9.16
C GLY A 342 27.40 15.62 7.95
N LYS A 343 28.32 15.83 7.03
CA LYS A 343 28.54 14.99 5.85
C LYS A 343 30.03 14.71 5.65
N ILE A 344 30.33 13.66 4.92
CA ILE A 344 31.73 13.30 4.56
C ILE A 344 32.02 13.65 3.10
N ASP A 345 31.09 13.43 2.19
CA ASP A 345 31.24 13.75 0.78
C ASP A 345 30.06 14.59 0.26
N ASP A 346 30.18 15.16 -0.92
CA ASP A 346 29.11 15.86 -1.59
C ASP A 346 28.25 14.85 -2.36
N GLU A 347 26.96 14.86 -2.06
CA GLU A 347 25.96 14.01 -2.69
C GLU A 347 24.80 14.85 -3.22
N THR A 348 24.20 14.43 -4.33
CA THR A 348 23.07 15.12 -4.93
C THR A 348 22.22 14.17 -5.76
N GLY A 349 20.95 14.48 -5.89
CA GLY A 349 20.05 13.69 -6.72
C GLY A 349 18.95 14.52 -7.36
N LYS A 350 18.40 13.97 -8.42
CA LYS A 350 17.20 14.50 -9.09
C LYS A 350 16.36 13.36 -9.63
N THR A 351 15.05 13.54 -9.62
CA THR A 351 14.10 12.58 -10.16
C THR A 351 12.93 13.29 -10.79
N SER A 352 12.36 12.68 -11.81
CA SER A 352 11.11 13.12 -12.41
C SER A 352 10.23 11.96 -12.85
N ARG A 353 8.91 12.15 -12.81
CA ARG A 353 7.95 11.14 -13.24
C ARG A 353 6.73 11.79 -13.87
N TYR A 354 6.30 11.29 -15.02
CA TYR A 354 5.09 11.72 -15.72
C TYR A 354 4.22 10.50 -15.95
N ASN A 355 2.94 10.58 -15.59
CA ASN A 355 2.03 9.45 -15.66
C ASN A 355 0.75 9.81 -16.40
N ALA A 356 0.23 8.84 -17.14
CA ALA A 356 -1.14 8.81 -17.66
C ALA A 356 -1.79 7.50 -17.22
N ASN A 357 -3.00 7.56 -16.66
CA ASN A 357 -3.73 6.40 -16.18
C ASN A 357 -5.19 6.51 -16.60
N LEU A 358 -5.66 5.54 -17.39
CA LEU A 358 -7.02 5.45 -17.92
C LEU A 358 -7.72 4.23 -17.31
N GLN A 359 -8.78 4.48 -16.56
CA GLN A 359 -9.59 3.46 -15.92
C GLN A 359 -10.97 3.40 -16.57
N TYR A 360 -11.43 2.19 -16.86
CA TYR A 360 -12.79 1.94 -17.33
C TYR A 360 -13.48 0.93 -16.43
N TYR A 361 -14.69 1.25 -16.02
CA TYR A 361 -15.52 0.40 -15.22
C TYR A 361 -16.89 0.25 -15.88
N GLN A 362 -17.38 -1.00 -16.03
CA GLN A 362 -18.69 -1.29 -16.60
C GLN A 362 -19.41 -2.34 -15.78
N LYS A 363 -20.62 -2.01 -15.31
CA LYS A 363 -21.59 -2.97 -14.81
C LYS A 363 -22.31 -3.58 -16.01
N LEU A 364 -22.15 -4.89 -16.22
CA LEU A 364 -22.75 -5.60 -17.34
C LEU A 364 -24.21 -5.99 -17.04
N ASN A 365 -24.45 -6.40 -15.80
CA ASN A 365 -25.78 -6.68 -15.26
C ASN A 365 -25.74 -6.58 -13.70
N THR A 366 -26.82 -6.96 -13.02
CA THR A 366 -26.90 -6.92 -11.54
C THR A 366 -25.88 -7.82 -10.82
N HIS A 367 -25.25 -8.74 -11.52
CA HIS A 367 -24.39 -9.78 -10.95
C HIS A 367 -22.96 -9.74 -11.46
N SER A 368 -22.69 -8.98 -12.52
CA SER A 368 -21.38 -8.97 -13.15
C SER A 368 -20.91 -7.58 -13.54
N TYR A 369 -19.61 -7.37 -13.42
CA TYR A 369 -18.95 -6.14 -13.83
C TYR A 369 -17.56 -6.41 -14.42
N PHE A 370 -17.11 -5.50 -15.24
CA PHE A 370 -15.81 -5.46 -15.87
C PHE A 370 -15.04 -4.22 -15.42
N LYS A 371 -13.78 -4.39 -15.10
CA LYS A 371 -12.82 -3.31 -14.80
C LYS A 371 -11.64 -3.42 -15.75
N SER A 372 -11.12 -2.29 -16.21
CA SER A 372 -9.83 -2.26 -16.89
C SER A 372 -9.06 -0.99 -16.55
N ASN A 373 -7.74 -1.10 -16.61
CA ASN A 373 -6.81 -0.03 -16.35
C ASN A 373 -5.67 -0.08 -17.35
N PHE A 374 -5.43 1.03 -18.05
CA PHE A 374 -4.26 1.23 -18.90
C PHE A 374 -3.41 2.35 -18.33
N TYR A 375 -2.09 2.15 -18.24
CA TYR A 375 -1.19 3.16 -17.72
C TYR A 375 0.07 3.30 -18.57
N LEU A 376 0.61 4.51 -18.55
CA LEU A 376 1.89 4.89 -19.15
C LEU A 376 2.63 5.78 -18.16
N SER A 377 3.92 5.51 -17.94
CA SER A 377 4.78 6.30 -17.07
C SER A 377 6.14 6.49 -17.72
N LYS A 378 6.64 7.73 -17.71
CA LYS A 378 8.02 8.08 -18.01
C LYS A 378 8.68 8.46 -16.69
N TYR A 379 9.87 7.91 -16.43
CA TYR A 379 10.64 8.13 -15.21
C TYR A 379 12.10 8.40 -15.53
N ASP A 380 12.67 9.39 -14.87
CA ASP A 380 14.08 9.74 -14.94
C ASP A 380 14.65 9.89 -13.53
N PHE A 381 15.85 9.37 -13.32
CA PHE A 381 16.55 9.42 -12.05
C PHE A 381 18.05 9.59 -12.26
N GLU A 382 18.69 10.42 -11.44
CA GLU A 382 20.14 10.54 -11.35
C GLU A 382 20.52 10.83 -9.89
N LEU A 383 21.46 10.06 -9.36
CA LEU A 383 21.97 10.19 -7.99
C LEU A 383 23.49 10.07 -8.00
N PHE A 384 24.14 10.92 -7.21
CA PHE A 384 25.53 10.79 -6.81
C PHE A 384 25.58 10.56 -5.31
N SER A 385 26.27 9.50 -4.89
CA SER A 385 26.39 9.09 -3.48
C SER A 385 27.74 8.46 -3.19
N ASN A 386 28.12 8.41 -1.91
CA ASN A 386 29.35 7.78 -1.47
C ASN A 386 29.14 7.11 -0.10
N PHE A 387 29.17 5.78 -0.06
CA PHE A 387 28.86 5.00 1.14
C PHE A 387 30.08 4.39 1.81
N THR A 388 31.16 4.17 1.07
CA THR A 388 32.40 3.50 1.53
C THR A 388 33.57 4.49 1.66
N PHE A 389 33.41 5.70 1.14
CA PHE A 389 34.28 6.85 1.15
C PHE A 389 35.60 6.67 0.38
N TYR A 390 36.60 6.01 0.93
CA TYR A 390 37.92 5.73 0.36
C TYR A 390 38.30 4.26 0.57
N LEU A 391 37.35 3.36 0.61
CA LEU A 391 37.58 1.92 0.81
C LEU A 391 38.28 1.30 -0.40
N GLU A 392 37.70 1.49 -1.59
CA GLU A 392 38.14 0.90 -2.86
C GLU A 392 39.16 1.81 -3.57
N ASP A 393 38.85 3.07 -3.76
CA ASP A 393 39.74 4.07 -4.34
C ASP A 393 40.26 5.06 -3.28
N THR A 394 41.43 4.75 -2.75
CA THR A 394 42.07 5.55 -1.70
C THR A 394 42.55 6.93 -2.17
N VAL A 395 42.51 7.22 -3.46
CA VAL A 395 42.98 8.48 -4.07
C VAL A 395 41.82 9.39 -4.46
N ASN A 396 40.83 8.85 -5.17
CA ASN A 396 39.74 9.63 -5.72
C ASN A 396 38.48 9.55 -4.84
N GLY A 397 38.37 8.54 -3.98
CA GLY A 397 37.17 8.19 -3.23
C GLY A 397 36.18 7.36 -4.04
N ASP A 398 35.19 6.79 -3.37
CA ASP A 398 34.29 5.77 -3.91
C ASP A 398 32.95 6.36 -4.37
N GLN A 399 32.94 7.65 -4.77
CA GLN A 399 31.70 8.28 -5.21
C GLN A 399 31.15 7.57 -6.45
N ILE A 400 29.87 7.23 -6.40
CA ILE A 400 29.16 6.59 -7.50
C ILE A 400 28.09 7.49 -8.10
N LYS A 401 27.80 7.23 -9.37
CA LYS A 401 26.67 7.79 -10.12
C LYS A 401 25.70 6.68 -10.46
N GLN A 402 24.43 6.88 -10.18
CA GLN A 402 23.31 6.02 -10.56
C GLN A 402 22.40 6.78 -11.50
N LYS A 403 22.00 6.18 -12.63
CA LYS A 403 21.08 6.80 -13.58
C LYS A 403 20.09 5.78 -14.13
N ASP A 404 18.82 6.17 -14.19
CA ASP A 404 17.73 5.40 -14.80
C ASP A 404 16.89 6.32 -15.69
N ASP A 405 16.60 5.87 -16.91
CA ASP A 405 15.70 6.53 -17.87
C ASP A 405 14.75 5.47 -18.40
N ARG A 406 13.47 5.53 -17.97
CA ARG A 406 12.53 4.43 -18.13
C ARG A 406 11.18 4.87 -18.67
N ILE A 407 10.61 4.02 -19.53
CA ILE A 407 9.20 4.05 -19.88
C ILE A 407 8.56 2.76 -19.37
N THR A 408 7.47 2.88 -18.61
CA THR A 408 6.67 1.77 -18.16
C THR A 408 5.28 1.89 -18.76
N THR A 409 4.77 0.83 -19.35
CA THR A 409 3.39 0.74 -19.83
C THR A 409 2.75 -0.57 -19.40
N GLY A 410 1.44 -0.58 -19.24
CA GLY A 410 0.74 -1.81 -18.94
C GLY A 410 -0.78 -1.68 -18.97
N TYR A 411 -1.40 -2.84 -18.92
CA TYR A 411 -2.84 -3.01 -18.96
C TYR A 411 -3.26 -4.09 -17.98
N ASN A 412 -4.30 -3.83 -17.20
CA ASN A 412 -4.93 -4.78 -16.30
C ASN A 412 -6.43 -4.83 -16.62
N ALA A 413 -7.02 -6.01 -16.65
CA ALA A 413 -8.44 -6.17 -16.78
C ALA A 413 -8.95 -7.27 -15.85
N SER A 414 -10.16 -7.11 -15.31
CA SER A 414 -10.85 -8.16 -14.56
C SER A 414 -12.34 -8.19 -14.86
N TYR A 415 -12.87 -9.39 -14.84
CA TYR A 415 -14.30 -9.67 -14.92
C TYR A 415 -14.74 -10.38 -13.65
N THR A 416 -15.73 -9.83 -12.96
CA THR A 416 -16.31 -10.42 -11.76
C THR A 416 -17.77 -10.80 -12.01
N SER A 417 -18.16 -11.99 -11.54
CA SER A 417 -19.53 -12.48 -11.61
C SER A 417 -19.96 -13.16 -10.32
N ASN A 418 -21.18 -12.87 -9.89
CA ASN A 418 -21.85 -13.54 -8.78
C ASN A 418 -22.96 -14.42 -9.32
N TYR A 419 -22.94 -15.71 -8.99
CA TYR A 419 -23.91 -16.69 -9.45
C TYR A 419 -24.07 -17.79 -8.40
N SER A 420 -24.90 -18.81 -8.67
CA SER A 420 -25.05 -19.96 -7.79
C SER A 420 -24.82 -21.26 -8.54
N ILE A 421 -24.17 -22.22 -7.91
CA ILE A 421 -24.05 -23.60 -8.36
C ILE A 421 -25.01 -24.43 -7.51
N GLY A 422 -26.18 -24.78 -8.07
CA GLY A 422 -27.30 -25.25 -7.26
C GLY A 422 -27.68 -24.19 -6.22
N ASN A 423 -27.65 -24.53 -4.94
CA ASN A 423 -27.92 -23.60 -3.84
C ASN A 423 -26.68 -22.92 -3.27
N LEU A 424 -25.48 -23.18 -3.82
CA LEU A 424 -24.25 -22.61 -3.34
C LEU A 424 -23.95 -21.28 -4.05
N PRO A 425 -24.00 -20.12 -3.36
CA PRO A 425 -23.59 -18.85 -3.94
C PRO A 425 -22.07 -18.84 -4.19
N VAL A 426 -21.68 -18.33 -5.34
CA VAL A 426 -20.29 -18.25 -5.79
C VAL A 426 -20.00 -16.86 -6.35
N LYS A 427 -18.84 -16.29 -5.99
CA LYS A 427 -18.27 -15.12 -6.64
C LYS A 427 -17.01 -15.56 -7.38
N SER A 428 -16.96 -15.32 -8.68
CA SER A 428 -15.80 -15.59 -9.54
C SER A 428 -15.21 -14.29 -10.03
N GLU A 429 -13.89 -14.22 -10.02
CA GLU A 429 -13.14 -13.14 -10.65
C GLU A 429 -12.04 -13.73 -11.54
N LEU A 430 -12.06 -13.35 -12.81
CA LEU A 430 -11.04 -13.67 -13.80
C LEU A 430 -10.32 -12.38 -14.16
N GLY A 431 -9.00 -12.35 -14.04
CA GLY A 431 -8.21 -11.19 -14.40
C GLY A 431 -7.01 -11.56 -15.27
N THR A 432 -6.57 -10.59 -16.06
CA THR A 432 -5.39 -10.71 -16.93
C THR A 432 -4.76 -9.33 -17.14
N GLY A 433 -3.52 -9.31 -17.56
CA GLY A 433 -2.85 -8.08 -17.92
C GLY A 433 -1.41 -8.29 -18.34
N PHE A 434 -0.76 -7.16 -18.62
CA PHE A 434 0.67 -7.11 -18.90
C PHE A 434 1.29 -5.85 -18.34
N ARG A 435 2.58 -5.91 -18.10
CA ARG A 435 3.48 -4.77 -17.83
C ARG A 435 4.70 -4.89 -18.72
N TYR A 436 5.13 -3.76 -19.27
CA TYR A 436 6.35 -3.63 -20.05
C TYR A 436 7.16 -2.43 -19.57
N ASP A 437 8.41 -2.66 -19.24
CA ASP A 437 9.40 -1.64 -18.84
C ASP A 437 10.52 -1.61 -19.91
N ASP A 438 10.87 -0.43 -20.39
CA ASP A 438 12.00 -0.18 -21.29
C ASP A 438 12.89 0.88 -20.67
N THR A 439 14.03 0.46 -20.13
CA THR A 439 15.03 1.33 -19.49
C THR A 439 16.20 1.51 -20.43
N LYS A 440 16.57 2.77 -20.68
CA LYS A 440 17.65 3.15 -21.57
C LYS A 440 18.87 3.64 -20.81
N GLY A 441 20.02 3.06 -21.11
CA GLY A 441 21.29 3.48 -20.53
C GLY A 441 21.26 3.52 -19.01
N SER A 442 20.69 2.46 -18.36
CA SER A 442 20.82 2.27 -16.92
C SER A 442 22.30 2.24 -16.57
N GLU A 443 22.72 3.11 -15.65
CA GLU A 443 24.14 3.35 -15.38
C GLU A 443 24.42 3.29 -13.88
N LEU A 444 25.46 2.53 -13.53
CA LEU A 444 26.20 2.67 -12.29
C LEU A 444 27.65 2.91 -12.64
N SER A 445 28.24 4.01 -12.19
CA SER A 445 29.60 4.40 -12.50
C SER A 445 30.32 4.90 -11.26
N HIS A 446 31.61 4.59 -11.16
CA HIS A 446 32.53 5.23 -10.23
C HIS A 446 32.86 6.63 -10.74
N THR A 447 32.76 7.66 -9.91
CA THR A 447 32.89 9.06 -10.30
C THR A 447 33.73 9.85 -9.32
N LYS A 448 34.15 11.05 -9.77
CA LYS A 448 34.82 12.03 -8.94
C LYS A 448 34.20 13.41 -9.09
N GLY A 449 33.86 14.01 -7.93
CA GLY A 449 33.35 15.39 -7.86
C GLY A 449 32.06 15.59 -8.63
N MET A 450 31.19 14.58 -8.69
CA MET A 450 29.87 14.57 -9.35
C MET A 450 29.93 14.94 -10.86
N LYS A 451 31.09 14.75 -11.51
CA LYS A 451 31.28 15.15 -12.90
C LYS A 451 32.04 14.13 -13.72
N THR A 452 33.19 13.66 -13.23
CA THR A 452 34.09 12.82 -13.98
C THR A 452 33.78 11.36 -13.73
N VAL A 453 33.38 10.63 -14.76
CA VAL A 453 33.26 9.17 -14.72
C VAL A 453 34.68 8.60 -14.79
N LEU A 454 35.10 7.86 -13.78
CA LEU A 454 36.37 7.16 -13.70
C LEU A 454 36.27 5.76 -14.30
N ASP A 455 35.20 5.04 -13.96
CA ASP A 455 34.90 3.72 -14.48
C ASP A 455 33.37 3.48 -14.51
N ARG A 456 32.92 2.59 -15.40
CA ARG A 456 31.53 2.13 -15.47
C ARG A 456 31.40 0.73 -14.94
N LEU A 457 30.70 0.57 -13.82
CA LEU A 457 30.49 -0.69 -13.14
C LEU A 457 29.34 -1.51 -13.77
N ALA A 458 28.27 -0.81 -14.18
CA ALA A 458 27.17 -1.37 -14.96
C ALA A 458 26.62 -0.32 -15.91
N TYR A 459 26.40 -0.70 -17.18
CA TYR A 459 25.87 0.23 -18.18
C TYR A 459 25.17 -0.54 -19.31
N GLY A 460 23.88 -0.27 -19.52
CA GLY A 460 23.13 -0.98 -20.56
C GLY A 460 21.65 -0.67 -20.63
N ASP A 461 20.98 -1.28 -21.61
CA ASP A 461 19.53 -1.23 -21.78
C ASP A 461 18.88 -2.45 -21.12
N ILE A 462 17.76 -2.22 -20.40
CA ILE A 462 16.98 -3.25 -19.74
C ILE A 462 15.55 -3.24 -20.29
N ARG A 463 15.03 -4.40 -20.67
CA ARG A 463 13.63 -4.58 -21.05
C ARG A 463 13.01 -5.71 -20.24
N GLU A 464 11.90 -5.42 -19.61
CA GLU A 464 11.20 -6.36 -18.75
C GLU A 464 9.74 -6.46 -19.17
N THR A 465 9.25 -7.68 -19.36
CA THR A 465 7.84 -7.92 -19.68
C THR A 465 7.28 -8.91 -18.67
N ASN A 466 6.17 -8.56 -18.03
CA ASN A 466 5.35 -9.48 -17.24
C ASN A 466 3.98 -9.64 -17.89
N LEU A 467 3.61 -10.87 -18.20
CA LEU A 467 2.27 -11.26 -18.62
C LEU A 467 1.63 -12.04 -17.49
N PHE A 468 0.36 -11.79 -17.17
CA PHE A 468 -0.29 -12.54 -16.11
C PHE A 468 -1.76 -12.83 -16.38
N ALA A 469 -2.25 -13.90 -15.74
CA ALA A 469 -3.66 -14.19 -15.61
C ALA A 469 -3.95 -14.80 -14.23
N TYR A 470 -5.14 -14.57 -13.69
CA TYR A 470 -5.57 -15.17 -12.42
C TYR A 470 -7.05 -15.53 -12.43
N LEU A 471 -7.38 -16.52 -11.61
CA LEU A 471 -8.75 -16.93 -11.31
C LEU A 471 -8.91 -16.94 -9.78
N ASN A 472 -9.92 -16.24 -9.29
CA ASN A 472 -10.32 -16.19 -7.89
C ASN A 472 -11.75 -16.66 -7.73
N GLN A 473 -11.99 -17.60 -6.81
CA GLN A 473 -13.30 -18.19 -6.53
C GLN A 473 -13.61 -18.06 -5.04
N SER A 474 -14.76 -17.48 -4.71
CA SER A 474 -15.28 -17.46 -3.34
C SER A 474 -16.55 -18.27 -3.28
N PHE A 475 -16.55 -19.30 -2.46
CA PHE A 475 -17.68 -20.20 -2.20
C PHE A 475 -18.30 -19.85 -0.84
N PHE A 476 -19.54 -19.43 -0.82
CA PHE A 476 -20.27 -19.13 0.41
C PHE A 476 -20.95 -20.40 0.92
N LEU A 477 -20.16 -21.25 1.59
CA LEU A 477 -20.58 -22.61 2.02
C LEU A 477 -21.77 -22.56 2.98
N THR A 478 -21.75 -21.59 3.89
CA THR A 478 -22.89 -21.22 4.74
C THR A 478 -22.92 -19.69 4.89
N PRO A 479 -23.95 -19.09 5.50
CA PRO A 479 -23.94 -17.66 5.82
C PRO A 479 -22.74 -17.22 6.67
N GLN A 480 -22.14 -18.15 7.44
CA GLN A 480 -21.00 -17.88 8.31
C GLN A 480 -19.66 -18.32 7.71
N LEU A 481 -19.64 -19.30 6.82
CA LEU A 481 -18.40 -19.94 6.34
C LEU A 481 -18.18 -19.66 4.87
N VAL A 482 -17.05 -19.00 4.57
CA VAL A 482 -16.62 -18.69 3.21
C VAL A 482 -15.29 -19.37 2.93
N PHE A 483 -15.21 -20.11 1.85
CA PHE A 483 -13.98 -20.66 1.30
C PHE A 483 -13.59 -19.87 0.06
N ASN A 484 -12.37 -19.33 0.04
CA ASN A 484 -11.79 -18.66 -1.12
C ASN A 484 -10.61 -19.47 -1.64
N ALA A 485 -10.51 -19.65 -2.94
CA ALA A 485 -9.38 -20.34 -3.56
C ALA A 485 -9.16 -19.82 -4.99
N GLY A 486 -7.92 -19.85 -5.41
CA GLY A 486 -7.57 -19.47 -6.76
C GLY A 486 -6.09 -19.62 -7.03
N THR A 487 -5.72 -19.22 -8.23
CA THR A 487 -4.33 -19.21 -8.66
C THR A 487 -4.07 -18.05 -9.61
N ARG A 488 -2.83 -17.60 -9.59
CA ARG A 488 -2.29 -16.64 -10.56
C ARG A 488 -1.12 -17.29 -11.29
N TYR A 489 -0.99 -17.01 -12.56
CA TYR A 489 0.17 -17.34 -13.37
C TYR A 489 0.81 -16.06 -13.87
N ASP A 490 2.09 -15.91 -13.63
CA ASP A 490 2.91 -14.83 -14.15
C ASP A 490 4.00 -15.40 -15.04
N TYR A 491 4.25 -14.74 -16.18
CA TYR A 491 5.29 -15.08 -17.11
C TYR A 491 6.15 -13.86 -17.39
N PHE A 492 7.44 -13.95 -17.02
CA PHE A 492 8.42 -12.88 -17.17
C PHE A 492 9.37 -13.14 -18.33
N ILE A 493 9.71 -12.08 -19.03
CA ILE A 493 10.76 -12.02 -20.05
C ILE A 493 11.68 -10.89 -19.65
N HIS A 494 12.92 -11.20 -19.34
CA HIS A 494 14.00 -10.28 -19.01
C HIS A 494 14.97 -10.21 -20.16
N ASN A 495 15.33 -9.00 -20.62
CA ASN A 495 16.33 -8.78 -21.66
C ASN A 495 17.31 -7.72 -21.16
N TYR A 496 18.58 -8.02 -21.18
CA TYR A 496 19.65 -7.10 -20.84
C TYR A 496 20.60 -6.94 -22.04
N HIS A 497 20.93 -5.71 -22.37
CA HIS A 497 21.92 -5.35 -23.37
C HIS A 497 23.04 -4.62 -22.66
N ASN A 498 24.11 -5.35 -22.30
CA ASN A 498 25.25 -4.81 -21.58
C ASN A 498 26.19 -4.09 -22.55
N PHE A 499 26.35 -2.78 -22.40
CA PHE A 499 27.23 -1.97 -23.25
C PHE A 499 28.73 -2.10 -22.89
N LEU A 500 29.03 -2.79 -21.78
CA LEU A 500 30.42 -3.03 -21.36
C LEU A 500 30.99 -4.32 -21.97
N ASP A 501 30.17 -5.16 -22.57
CA ASP A 501 30.61 -6.36 -23.27
C ASP A 501 31.33 -6.00 -24.57
N ALA A 502 32.32 -6.79 -24.95
CA ALA A 502 33.11 -6.59 -26.20
C ALA A 502 32.20 -6.73 -27.45
N ASP A 503 31.17 -7.56 -27.41
CA ASP A 503 30.15 -7.71 -28.44
C ASP A 503 28.76 -7.66 -27.78
N PRO A 504 28.21 -6.45 -27.55
CA PRO A 504 26.94 -6.30 -26.84
C PRO A 504 25.78 -6.96 -27.59
N GLN A 505 25.16 -7.92 -26.96
CA GLN A 505 23.96 -8.62 -27.44
C GLN A 505 22.88 -8.62 -26.35
N PHE A 506 21.62 -8.66 -26.74
CA PHE A 506 20.56 -8.89 -25.78
C PHE A 506 20.58 -10.32 -25.25
N VAL A 507 20.85 -10.46 -23.94
CA VAL A 507 20.67 -11.72 -23.22
C VAL A 507 19.24 -11.81 -22.72
N ALA A 508 18.52 -12.84 -23.16
CA ALA A 508 17.11 -13.04 -22.83
C ALA A 508 16.92 -14.22 -21.88
N ASN A 509 16.27 -13.97 -20.73
CA ASN A 509 15.86 -15.00 -19.78
C ASN A 509 14.34 -14.95 -19.58
N LYS A 510 13.72 -16.12 -19.38
CA LYS A 510 12.28 -16.27 -19.25
C LYS A 510 11.94 -17.19 -18.09
N ALA A 511 10.90 -16.85 -17.34
CA ALA A 511 10.38 -17.71 -16.29
C ALA A 511 8.88 -17.56 -16.13
N GLY A 512 8.22 -18.65 -15.78
CA GLY A 512 6.81 -18.67 -15.40
C GLY A 512 6.62 -19.17 -13.98
N ARG A 513 5.62 -18.63 -13.28
CA ARG A 513 5.27 -19.04 -11.93
C ARG A 513 3.78 -19.13 -11.72
N PHE A 514 3.33 -20.29 -11.19
CA PHE A 514 2.01 -20.43 -10.60
C PHE A 514 2.05 -20.06 -9.12
N SER A 515 1.07 -19.27 -8.69
CA SER A 515 0.94 -18.77 -7.32
C SER A 515 -0.44 -19.13 -6.78
N PRO A 516 -0.64 -20.36 -6.26
CA PRO A 516 -1.89 -20.77 -5.63
C PRO A 516 -2.10 -20.04 -4.32
N LYS A 517 -3.37 -19.74 -4.03
CA LYS A 517 -3.77 -19.06 -2.79
C LYS A 517 -5.12 -19.61 -2.33
N ALA A 518 -5.32 -19.70 -1.01
CA ALA A 518 -6.57 -20.16 -0.42
C ALA A 518 -6.84 -19.47 0.91
N GLY A 519 -8.10 -19.30 1.27
CA GLY A 519 -8.52 -18.73 2.53
C GLY A 519 -9.80 -19.36 3.03
N LEU A 520 -9.89 -19.59 4.33
CA LEU A 520 -11.11 -20.05 5.01
C LEU A 520 -11.47 -19.00 6.06
N TYR A 521 -12.71 -18.53 6.00
CA TYR A 521 -13.20 -17.45 6.85
C TYR A 521 -14.47 -17.87 7.54
N TYR A 522 -14.43 -17.83 8.88
CA TYR A 522 -15.56 -18.19 9.72
C TYR A 522 -16.06 -16.97 10.51
N ASN A 523 -17.23 -16.46 10.13
CA ASN A 523 -17.92 -15.39 10.82
C ASN A 523 -18.77 -15.98 11.94
N TYR A 524 -18.18 -16.16 13.11
CA TYR A 524 -18.87 -16.73 14.28
C TYR A 524 -20.09 -15.89 14.67
N SER A 525 -19.95 -14.56 14.63
CA SER A 525 -21.00 -13.59 14.93
C SER A 525 -20.68 -12.24 14.30
N ASP A 526 -21.56 -11.25 14.44
CA ASP A 526 -21.32 -9.85 14.06
C ASP A 526 -20.14 -9.20 14.84
N HIS A 527 -19.62 -9.92 15.85
CA HIS A 527 -18.57 -9.45 16.76
C HIS A 527 -17.25 -10.25 16.64
N ALA A 528 -17.26 -11.37 15.94
CA ALA A 528 -16.08 -12.22 15.84
C ALA A 528 -15.98 -12.92 14.48
N ARG A 529 -14.80 -12.81 13.89
CA ARG A 529 -14.39 -13.54 12.68
C ARG A 529 -13.06 -14.21 12.93
N PHE A 530 -12.93 -15.44 12.46
CA PHE A 530 -11.66 -16.18 12.41
C PHE A 530 -11.30 -16.46 10.96
N TYR A 531 -10.02 -16.54 10.67
CA TYR A 531 -9.56 -16.86 9.32
C TYR A 531 -8.26 -17.64 9.33
N VAL A 532 -8.08 -18.40 8.25
CA VAL A 532 -6.81 -19.05 7.88
C VAL A 532 -6.57 -18.71 6.42
N ASN A 533 -5.41 -18.14 6.13
CA ASN A 533 -4.97 -17.84 4.76
C ASN A 533 -3.69 -18.61 4.45
N TYR A 534 -3.62 -19.14 3.23
CA TYR A 534 -2.41 -19.63 2.59
C TYR A 534 -2.20 -18.87 1.29
N GLY A 535 -0.97 -18.49 0.99
CA GLY A 535 -0.64 -17.87 -0.28
C GLY A 535 0.79 -18.09 -0.70
N MET A 536 0.98 -18.36 -1.97
CA MET A 536 2.28 -18.29 -2.62
C MET A 536 2.41 -16.92 -3.29
N GLY A 537 3.47 -16.19 -2.94
CA GLY A 537 3.94 -14.97 -3.60
C GLY A 537 5.28 -15.20 -4.27
N PHE A 538 5.84 -14.16 -4.85
CA PHE A 538 7.18 -14.14 -5.40
C PHE A 538 7.65 -12.68 -5.57
N HIS A 539 8.94 -12.47 -5.70
CA HIS A 539 9.52 -11.29 -6.32
C HIS A 539 10.32 -11.69 -7.57
N SER A 540 10.35 -10.83 -8.58
CA SER A 540 11.25 -11.00 -9.72
C SER A 540 12.60 -10.39 -9.39
N ASN A 541 13.68 -11.07 -9.80
CA ASN A 541 15.03 -10.58 -9.61
C ASN A 541 15.41 -9.52 -10.65
N ASP A 542 16.41 -8.72 -10.32
CA ASP A 542 16.99 -7.74 -11.24
C ASP A 542 17.46 -8.40 -12.53
N THR A 543 17.10 -7.82 -13.65
CA THR A 543 17.41 -8.34 -14.98
C THR A 543 18.91 -8.49 -15.24
N ARG A 544 19.74 -7.62 -14.69
CA ARG A 544 21.21 -7.69 -14.83
C ARG A 544 21.76 -8.95 -14.14
N ILE A 545 21.24 -9.26 -12.94
CA ILE A 545 21.61 -10.48 -12.19
C ILE A 545 21.12 -11.72 -12.92
N VAL A 546 19.89 -11.71 -13.38
CA VAL A 546 19.27 -12.83 -14.13
C VAL A 546 20.05 -13.11 -15.43
N ALA A 547 20.57 -12.08 -16.10
CA ALA A 547 21.34 -12.24 -17.34
C ALA A 547 22.68 -12.93 -17.15
N PHE A 548 23.39 -12.66 -16.04
CA PHE A 548 24.73 -13.18 -15.79
C PHE A 548 24.75 -14.52 -15.03
N GLN A 549 23.72 -14.79 -14.25
CA GLN A 549 23.60 -16.04 -13.52
C GLN A 549 22.70 -17.02 -14.29
N ASN A 550 23.25 -18.15 -14.72
CA ASN A 550 22.46 -19.31 -15.18
C ASN A 550 21.58 -19.87 -14.02
N SER A 551 21.00 -18.99 -13.23
CA SER A 551 20.32 -19.32 -11.99
C SER A 551 18.85 -19.65 -12.23
N ASN A 552 18.43 -20.79 -11.69
CA ASN A 552 17.03 -21.25 -11.64
C ASN A 552 16.08 -20.36 -10.83
N SER A 553 16.47 -19.15 -10.42
CA SER A 553 15.77 -18.30 -9.45
C SER A 553 15.39 -16.93 -9.99
N ILE A 554 14.84 -16.87 -11.21
CA ILE A 554 14.30 -15.62 -11.77
C ILE A 554 13.11 -15.11 -10.94
N LEU A 555 12.28 -16.02 -10.42
CA LEU A 555 11.07 -15.76 -9.65
C LEU A 555 11.06 -16.61 -8.36
N PRO A 556 11.89 -16.31 -7.35
CA PRO A 556 11.89 -17.09 -6.11
C PRO A 556 10.52 -17.02 -5.41
N ALA A 557 10.05 -18.17 -4.94
CA ALA A 557 8.76 -18.30 -4.29
C ALA A 557 8.80 -17.93 -2.82
N ALA A 558 7.74 -17.28 -2.35
CA ALA A 558 7.46 -17.05 -0.95
C ALA A 558 6.16 -17.76 -0.57
N ASN A 559 6.19 -18.69 0.39
CA ASN A 559 4.99 -19.35 0.91
C ASN A 559 4.64 -18.76 2.26
N SER A 560 3.39 -18.37 2.43
CA SER A 560 2.92 -17.76 3.67
C SER A 560 1.63 -18.38 4.17
N VAL A 561 1.52 -18.47 5.49
CA VAL A 561 0.30 -18.88 6.20
C VAL A 561 0.01 -17.86 7.29
N ASP A 562 -1.24 -17.41 7.37
CA ASP A 562 -1.76 -16.56 8.45
C ASP A 562 -2.95 -17.26 9.13
N VAL A 563 -2.96 -17.28 10.45
CA VAL A 563 -4.13 -17.63 11.26
C VAL A 563 -4.48 -16.42 12.11
N GLY A 564 -5.68 -15.91 11.97
CA GLY A 564 -6.03 -14.67 12.65
C GLY A 564 -7.50 -14.55 13.04
N ALA A 565 -7.75 -13.50 13.79
CA ALA A 565 -9.08 -13.15 14.26
C ALA A 565 -9.29 -11.64 14.22
N VAL A 566 -10.53 -11.24 13.92
CA VAL A 566 -11.05 -9.89 14.13
C VAL A 566 -12.17 -10.00 15.16
N PHE A 567 -12.05 -9.24 16.24
CA PHE A 567 -12.91 -9.37 17.38
C PHE A 567 -13.38 -8.01 17.90
N LYS A 568 -14.67 -7.88 18.14
CA LYS A 568 -15.34 -6.69 18.66
C LYS A 568 -16.05 -7.03 19.95
N PRO A 569 -15.35 -7.18 21.10
CA PRO A 569 -15.92 -7.67 22.35
C PRO A 569 -17.07 -6.79 22.84
N TYR A 570 -17.04 -5.52 22.55
CA TYR A 570 -18.12 -4.55 22.74
C TYR A 570 -18.04 -3.45 21.69
N SER A 571 -19.11 -2.68 21.54
CA SER A 571 -19.32 -1.76 20.42
C SER A 571 -18.18 -0.76 20.16
N LYS A 572 -17.39 -0.44 21.19
CA LYS A 572 -16.36 0.60 21.14
C LYS A 572 -14.92 0.09 20.95
N LEU A 573 -14.69 -1.23 20.98
CA LEU A 573 -13.36 -1.82 20.88
C LEU A 573 -13.31 -2.79 19.71
N LEU A 574 -12.38 -2.54 18.78
CA LEU A 574 -12.03 -3.44 17.69
C LEU A 574 -10.62 -3.95 17.93
N LEU A 575 -10.48 -5.27 17.97
CA LEU A 575 -9.20 -5.97 18.05
C LEU A 575 -9.00 -6.79 16.78
N SER A 576 -7.80 -6.81 16.26
CA SER A 576 -7.38 -7.78 15.24
C SER A 576 -6.06 -8.39 15.62
N SER A 577 -5.91 -9.68 15.39
CA SER A 577 -4.66 -10.40 15.66
C SER A 577 -4.42 -11.45 14.58
N ALA A 578 -3.15 -11.69 14.29
CA ALA A 578 -2.73 -12.78 13.42
C ALA A 578 -1.41 -13.38 13.93
N VAL A 579 -1.28 -14.69 13.83
CA VAL A 579 -0.01 -15.40 13.88
C VAL A 579 0.30 -15.84 12.47
N TRP A 580 1.54 -15.63 12.03
CA TRP A 580 1.89 -15.85 10.65
C TRP A 580 3.28 -16.46 10.51
N MET A 581 3.49 -17.14 9.39
CA MET A 581 4.77 -17.68 8.96
C MET A 581 4.95 -17.43 7.46
N LEU A 582 6.17 -17.09 7.07
CA LEU A 582 6.57 -16.88 5.68
C LEU A 582 7.92 -17.55 5.43
N ASP A 583 7.97 -18.43 4.44
CA ASP A 583 9.18 -19.09 3.94
C ASP A 583 9.53 -18.51 2.56
N LEU A 584 10.72 -17.92 2.44
CA LEU A 584 11.31 -17.45 1.19
C LEU A 584 12.29 -18.49 0.66
N LYS A 585 12.22 -18.81 -0.64
CA LYS A 585 13.15 -19.76 -1.27
C LYS A 585 14.53 -19.16 -1.56
N GLN A 586 14.58 -17.85 -1.70
CA GLN A 586 15.82 -17.10 -1.89
C GLN A 586 15.60 -15.69 -1.37
N GLU A 587 16.48 -15.21 -0.55
CA GLU A 587 16.54 -13.83 -0.12
C GLU A 587 17.61 -13.09 -0.91
N PHE A 588 17.43 -11.81 -1.14
CA PHE A 588 18.47 -10.94 -1.63
C PHE A 588 18.89 -10.04 -0.49
N VAL A 589 20.16 -10.13 -0.12
CA VAL A 589 20.78 -9.16 0.77
C VAL A 589 21.49 -8.16 -0.13
N TYR A 590 21.10 -6.90 -0.01
CA TYR A 590 21.82 -5.81 -0.63
C TYR A 590 23.14 -5.64 0.12
N VAL A 591 24.24 -5.89 -0.55
CA VAL A 591 25.58 -5.73 0.01
C VAL A 591 26.08 -4.34 -0.38
N GLY A 592 25.65 -3.34 0.37
CA GLY A 592 26.15 -1.97 0.24
C GLY A 592 26.14 -1.44 -1.20
N ASP A 593 26.76 -0.28 -1.42
CA ASP A 593 26.79 0.37 -2.73
C ASP A 593 27.79 -0.21 -3.75
N ALA A 594 28.29 -1.40 -3.48
CA ALA A 594 29.05 -2.15 -4.47
C ALA A 594 28.22 -2.58 -5.70
N ALA A 595 26.93 -2.21 -5.75
CA ALA A 595 25.95 -2.61 -6.76
C ALA A 595 25.81 -4.13 -6.92
N VAL A 596 26.23 -4.88 -5.92
CA VAL A 596 26.15 -6.32 -5.90
C VAL A 596 24.98 -6.70 -5.01
N VAL A 597 23.98 -7.32 -5.59
CA VAL A 597 22.95 -8.04 -4.85
C VAL A 597 23.42 -9.47 -4.73
N GLU A 598 23.79 -9.88 -3.52
CA GLU A 598 24.15 -11.28 -3.27
C GLU A 598 22.88 -12.11 -3.03
N PRO A 599 22.64 -13.16 -3.84
CA PRO A 599 21.59 -14.11 -3.53
C PRO A 599 21.99 -14.86 -2.26
N SER A 600 21.35 -14.56 -1.15
CA SER A 600 21.45 -15.38 0.04
C SER A 600 20.57 -16.64 -0.08
N GLY A 601 20.68 -17.57 0.86
CA GLY A 601 19.91 -18.80 0.90
C GLY A 601 18.43 -18.59 1.23
N ARG A 602 17.78 -19.68 1.64
CA ARG A 602 16.39 -19.66 2.10
C ARG A 602 16.27 -18.93 3.43
N SER A 603 15.15 -18.23 3.61
CA SER A 603 14.85 -17.61 4.90
C SER A 603 13.45 -17.98 5.40
N ARG A 604 13.24 -17.86 6.71
CA ARG A 604 11.95 -17.98 7.37
C ARG A 604 11.71 -16.80 8.29
N ARG A 605 10.50 -16.28 8.21
CA ARG A 605 9.98 -15.28 9.13
C ARG A 605 8.73 -15.82 9.81
N MET A 606 8.66 -15.64 11.13
CA MET A 606 7.48 -15.99 11.92
C MET A 606 7.17 -14.83 12.86
N GLY A 607 5.90 -14.62 13.13
CA GLY A 607 5.55 -13.53 14.00
C GLY A 607 4.09 -13.47 14.36
N PHE A 608 3.75 -12.44 15.11
CA PHE A 608 2.37 -12.11 15.40
C PHE A 608 2.13 -10.61 15.32
N ASP A 609 0.94 -10.25 14.87
CA ASP A 609 0.46 -8.89 14.75
C ASP A 609 -0.75 -8.72 15.68
N ILE A 610 -0.81 -7.60 16.40
CA ILE A 610 -1.98 -7.20 17.19
C ILE A 610 -2.29 -5.75 16.87
N SER A 611 -3.57 -5.45 16.59
CA SER A 611 -4.07 -4.09 16.39
C SER A 611 -5.28 -3.86 17.27
N ALA A 612 -5.30 -2.72 17.97
CA ALA A 612 -6.41 -2.29 18.79
C ALA A 612 -6.87 -0.89 18.38
N ARG A 613 -8.20 -0.71 18.32
CA ARG A 613 -8.86 0.58 18.05
C ARG A 613 -9.97 0.74 19.07
N TYR A 614 -9.94 1.84 19.86
CA TYR A 614 -10.82 1.99 21.02
C TYR A 614 -11.41 3.39 21.16
N ASP A 615 -12.72 3.52 20.97
CA ASP A 615 -13.51 4.72 21.33
C ASP A 615 -13.80 4.75 22.83
N VAL A 616 -12.82 5.19 23.63
CA VAL A 616 -12.94 5.23 25.10
C VAL A 616 -14.12 6.11 25.51
N PHE A 617 -14.08 7.37 25.04
CA PHE A 617 -15.11 8.38 25.24
C PHE A 617 -15.41 9.08 23.90
N LYS A 618 -16.48 9.84 23.81
CA LYS A 618 -16.80 10.66 22.62
C LYS A 618 -15.68 11.63 22.24
N TRP A 619 -14.84 11.98 23.19
CA TRP A 619 -13.72 12.91 23.03
C TRP A 619 -12.34 12.24 23.01
N LEU A 620 -12.24 10.91 23.29
CA LEU A 620 -10.97 10.17 23.34
C LEU A 620 -11.02 8.89 22.53
N TYR A 621 -10.20 8.82 21.51
CA TYR A 621 -9.93 7.64 20.70
C TYR A 621 -8.49 7.18 20.90
N LEU A 622 -8.27 5.90 21.08
CA LEU A 622 -6.97 5.25 21.18
C LEU A 622 -6.77 4.26 20.04
N ASP A 623 -5.59 4.25 19.48
CA ASP A 623 -5.15 3.24 18.53
C ASP A 623 -3.74 2.73 18.89
N ALA A 624 -3.51 1.43 18.69
CA ALA A 624 -2.19 0.83 18.87
C ALA A 624 -2.04 -0.39 17.96
N ASP A 625 -0.87 -0.50 17.35
CA ASP A 625 -0.42 -1.66 16.58
C ASP A 625 0.88 -2.16 17.20
N PHE A 626 0.97 -3.45 17.41
CA PHE A 626 2.15 -4.13 17.92
C PHE A 626 2.46 -5.33 17.01
N ASN A 627 3.72 -5.46 16.63
CA ASN A 627 4.18 -6.54 15.76
C ASN A 627 5.46 -7.13 16.33
N TYR A 628 5.54 -8.45 16.34
CA TYR A 628 6.73 -9.21 16.68
C TYR A 628 7.11 -10.11 15.52
N THR A 629 8.39 -10.16 15.19
CA THR A 629 8.93 -10.98 14.10
C THR A 629 10.24 -11.62 14.52
N ASP A 630 10.39 -12.91 14.26
CA ASP A 630 11.67 -13.60 14.25
C ASP A 630 12.00 -14.01 12.80
N ALA A 631 13.06 -13.43 12.25
CA ALA A 631 13.53 -13.65 10.89
C ALA A 631 14.88 -14.36 10.91
N ARG A 632 15.01 -15.49 10.17
CA ARG A 632 16.21 -16.32 10.17
C ARG A 632 16.55 -16.85 8.79
N ALA A 633 17.83 -16.80 8.42
CA ALA A 633 18.39 -17.62 7.35
C ALA A 633 18.27 -19.09 7.71
N ARG A 634 17.98 -19.95 6.73
CA ARG A 634 17.70 -21.37 6.94
C ARG A 634 18.87 -22.27 6.56
N ASP A 635 19.76 -21.74 5.76
CA ASP A 635 20.90 -22.48 5.22
C ASP A 635 22.19 -22.18 6.01
N GLU A 636 22.11 -21.23 6.97
CA GLU A 636 23.21 -20.80 7.84
C GLU A 636 23.14 -21.45 9.23
N ALA A 637 24.31 -21.57 9.88
CA ALA A 637 24.41 -22.11 11.22
C ALA A 637 23.78 -21.18 12.27
N ALA A 638 23.29 -21.74 13.37
CA ALA A 638 22.76 -20.97 14.48
C ALA A 638 23.84 -20.03 15.06
N GLY A 639 23.48 -18.74 15.20
CA GLY A 639 24.40 -17.68 15.63
C GLY A 639 24.92 -16.82 14.48
N GLY A 640 24.99 -17.33 13.24
CA GLY A 640 25.30 -16.60 12.02
C GLY A 640 24.11 -16.53 11.06
N ASN A 641 22.89 -16.65 11.56
CA ASN A 641 21.68 -16.81 10.74
C ASN A 641 20.64 -15.69 10.96
N PHE A 642 21.06 -14.59 11.48
CA PHE A 642 20.19 -13.40 11.56
C PHE A 642 20.00 -12.80 10.18
N ILE A 643 18.83 -12.20 9.95
CA ILE A 643 18.59 -11.40 8.75
C ILE A 643 18.92 -9.95 9.11
N PRO A 644 19.90 -9.31 8.45
CA PRO A 644 20.25 -7.93 8.73
C PRO A 644 19.05 -7.00 8.69
N LEU A 645 19.00 -6.05 9.61
CA LEU A 645 17.98 -5.02 9.78
C LEU A 645 16.54 -5.51 9.99
N ALA A 646 16.29 -6.82 10.03
CA ALA A 646 14.96 -7.38 10.31
C ALA A 646 14.47 -6.93 11.70
N ALA A 647 13.50 -6.03 11.72
CA ALA A 647 12.96 -5.48 12.95
C ALA A 647 12.19 -6.55 13.75
N LYS A 648 12.67 -6.84 14.98
CA LYS A 648 12.06 -7.84 15.87
C LYS A 648 10.78 -7.34 16.51
N ILE A 649 10.76 -6.08 16.93
CA ILE A 649 9.60 -5.44 17.56
C ILE A 649 9.35 -4.12 16.86
N THR A 650 8.10 -3.90 16.46
CA THR A 650 7.61 -2.60 16.00
C THR A 650 6.28 -2.28 16.66
N SER A 651 6.07 -1.04 17.03
CA SER A 651 4.80 -0.57 17.59
C SER A 651 4.53 0.88 17.17
N ILE A 652 3.31 1.15 16.75
CA ILE A 652 2.82 2.49 16.43
C ILE A 652 1.45 2.68 17.05
N GLY A 653 1.13 3.91 17.46
CA GLY A 653 -0.19 4.18 18.01
C GLY A 653 -0.31 5.59 18.56
N GLY A 654 -1.37 5.81 19.33
CA GLY A 654 -1.54 7.07 20.01
C GLY A 654 -2.93 7.33 20.54
N ALA A 655 -3.14 8.57 20.96
CA ALA A 655 -4.38 9.09 21.48
C ALA A 655 -4.85 10.28 20.64
N THR A 656 -6.10 10.28 20.23
CA THR A 656 -6.75 11.42 19.56
C THR A 656 -7.80 12.02 20.50
N PHE A 657 -7.66 13.28 20.80
CA PHE A 657 -8.56 14.07 21.65
C PHE A 657 -9.42 14.98 20.76
N LYS A 658 -10.73 14.84 20.83
CA LYS A 658 -11.73 15.65 20.14
C LYS A 658 -12.40 16.57 21.15
N PHE A 659 -11.88 17.78 21.33
CA PHE A 659 -12.44 18.73 22.31
C PHE A 659 -13.82 19.24 21.92
N ASN A 660 -14.02 19.43 20.61
CA ASN A 660 -15.31 19.79 20.02
C ASN A 660 -15.30 19.43 18.52
N LYS A 661 -16.36 19.79 17.80
CA LYS A 661 -16.48 19.53 16.35
C LYS A 661 -15.47 20.26 15.46
N TYR A 662 -14.74 21.23 16.02
CA TYR A 662 -13.79 22.06 15.28
C TYR A 662 -12.32 21.78 15.64
N PHE A 663 -12.05 21.36 16.87
CA PHE A 663 -10.70 21.25 17.39
C PHE A 663 -10.39 19.83 17.87
N SER A 664 -9.29 19.28 17.36
CA SER A 664 -8.76 17.98 17.77
C SER A 664 -7.24 18.02 17.91
N THR A 665 -6.72 17.14 18.76
CA THR A 665 -5.28 16.95 18.96
C THR A 665 -4.96 15.47 18.97
N GLY A 666 -3.87 15.06 18.32
CA GLY A 666 -3.35 13.69 18.31
C GLY A 666 -1.95 13.63 18.92
N LEU A 667 -1.77 12.83 19.97
CA LEU A 667 -0.44 12.44 20.46
C LEU A 667 -0.14 11.06 19.89
N ARG A 668 0.97 10.93 19.17
CA ARG A 668 1.38 9.72 18.46
C ARG A 668 2.72 9.24 18.96
N PHE A 669 2.94 7.93 18.89
CA PHE A 669 4.26 7.34 19.10
C PHE A 669 4.56 6.33 17.99
N ARG A 670 5.86 6.13 17.75
CA ARG A 670 6.41 5.04 16.96
C ARG A 670 7.64 4.48 17.65
N HIS A 671 7.69 3.16 17.70
CA HIS A 671 8.76 2.41 18.34
C HIS A 671 9.25 1.31 17.41
N ILE A 672 10.56 1.23 17.23
CA ILE A 672 11.25 0.07 16.62
C ILE A 672 12.32 -0.38 17.62
N GLY A 673 12.40 -1.69 17.86
CA GLY A 673 13.38 -2.27 18.78
C GLY A 673 14.78 -2.36 18.18
N ASP A 674 15.77 -2.66 19.02
CA ASP A 674 17.12 -3.03 18.56
C ASP A 674 17.02 -4.23 17.60
N ARG A 675 17.86 -4.21 16.55
CA ARG A 675 17.88 -5.24 15.51
C ARG A 675 19.29 -5.54 15.04
N PRO A 676 19.57 -6.79 14.59
CA PRO A 676 20.87 -7.12 14.04
C PRO A 676 21.16 -6.26 12.81
N ALA A 677 22.36 -5.74 12.68
CA ALA A 677 22.79 -5.06 11.46
C ALA A 677 23.62 -6.00 10.56
N ASN A 678 24.04 -7.16 11.09
CA ASN A 678 24.75 -8.22 10.37
C ASN A 678 24.25 -9.62 10.76
N GLU A 679 24.72 -10.63 10.07
CA GLU A 679 24.23 -12.02 10.16
C GLU A 679 24.58 -12.71 11.49
N ASP A 680 25.65 -12.30 12.15
CA ASP A 680 26.10 -12.84 13.44
C ASP A 680 25.62 -12.02 14.65
N ASN A 681 24.88 -10.91 14.38
CA ASN A 681 24.33 -10.02 15.40
C ASN A 681 25.40 -9.38 16.32
N THR A 682 26.62 -9.21 15.82
CA THR A 682 27.69 -8.52 16.54
C THR A 682 27.57 -7.01 16.42
N VAL A 683 27.00 -6.51 15.32
CA VAL A 683 26.68 -5.10 15.10
C VAL A 683 25.18 -4.90 15.24
N ILE A 684 24.79 -3.93 16.08
CA ILE A 684 23.39 -3.69 16.45
C ILE A 684 22.91 -2.33 15.94
N ALA A 685 21.92 -2.32 15.08
CA ALA A 685 21.17 -1.12 14.76
C ALA A 685 20.22 -0.79 15.92
N LYS A 686 20.44 0.37 16.55
CA LYS A 686 19.72 0.79 17.76
C LYS A 686 18.28 1.13 17.48
N GLY A 687 17.40 0.64 18.34
CA GLY A 687 15.99 0.99 18.36
C GLY A 687 15.74 2.41 18.90
N TYR A 688 14.52 2.87 18.67
CA TYR A 688 14.11 4.19 19.18
C TYR A 688 12.62 4.23 19.50
N THR A 689 12.23 5.24 20.29
CA THR A 689 10.84 5.65 20.48
C THR A 689 10.75 7.15 20.30
N VAL A 690 9.92 7.61 19.38
CA VAL A 690 9.66 9.03 19.16
C VAL A 690 8.18 9.33 19.28
N TYR A 691 7.89 10.54 19.77
CA TYR A 691 6.55 11.04 20.00
C TYR A 691 6.28 12.25 19.10
N ASP A 692 5.11 12.29 18.51
CA ASP A 692 4.66 13.35 17.62
C ASP A 692 3.35 13.95 18.15
N LEU A 693 3.13 15.25 17.94
CA LEU A 693 1.90 15.94 18.30
C LEU A 693 1.31 16.60 17.05
N VAL A 694 0.01 16.41 16.85
CA VAL A 694 -0.75 17.08 15.78
C VAL A 694 -1.93 17.79 16.41
N ALA A 695 -2.17 19.05 16.05
CA ALA A 695 -3.36 19.80 16.43
C ALA A 695 -4.02 20.39 15.19
N ASN A 696 -5.33 20.22 15.07
CA ASN A 696 -6.12 20.68 13.93
C ASN A 696 -7.33 21.46 14.40
N TYR A 697 -7.53 22.62 13.77
CA TYR A 697 -8.73 23.42 13.90
C TYR A 697 -9.37 23.59 12.50
N SER A 698 -10.60 23.12 12.33
CA SER A 698 -11.29 23.13 11.03
C SER A 698 -12.67 23.79 11.13
N ARG A 699 -12.93 24.74 10.25
CA ARG A 699 -14.20 25.39 10.01
C ARG A 699 -14.63 25.18 8.55
N LYS A 700 -15.82 25.63 8.19
CA LYS A 700 -16.36 25.46 6.83
C LYS A 700 -15.35 25.91 5.76
N SER A 701 -14.78 27.11 5.92
CA SER A 701 -13.88 27.74 4.93
C SER A 701 -12.41 27.78 5.35
N TYR A 702 -12.05 27.49 6.60
CA TYR A 702 -10.68 27.64 7.10
C TYR A 702 -10.25 26.41 7.88
N GLU A 703 -9.02 25.99 7.65
CA GLU A 703 -8.33 24.98 8.48
C GLU A 703 -6.99 25.55 8.95
N PHE A 704 -6.65 25.29 10.21
CA PHE A 704 -5.34 25.58 10.79
C PHE A 704 -4.80 24.30 11.40
N GLY A 705 -3.54 24.01 11.11
CA GLY A 705 -2.83 22.83 11.61
C GLY A 705 -1.52 23.21 12.29
N MET A 706 -1.15 22.44 13.29
CA MET A 706 0.18 22.44 13.89
C MET A 706 0.65 21.00 13.98
N GLN A 707 1.88 20.73 13.58
CA GLN A 707 2.50 19.43 13.71
C GLN A 707 3.86 19.59 14.38
N ILE A 708 4.10 18.78 15.42
CA ILE A 708 5.41 18.64 16.06
C ILE A 708 5.85 17.20 15.85
N GLN A 709 7.00 17.01 15.24
CA GLN A 709 7.67 15.71 15.14
C GLN A 709 8.79 15.65 16.18
N ASN A 710 8.99 14.47 16.74
CA ASN A 710 9.95 14.23 17.81
C ASN A 710 9.79 15.24 18.97
N LEU A 711 8.61 15.25 19.56
CA LEU A 711 8.21 16.17 20.64
C LEU A 711 9.20 16.21 21.81
N THR A 712 9.83 15.07 22.10
CA THR A 712 10.80 14.92 23.22
C THR A 712 12.23 15.24 22.82
N ASN A 713 12.48 15.61 21.56
CA ASN A 713 13.81 15.82 21.00
C ASN A 713 14.77 14.65 21.27
N THR A 714 14.26 13.43 21.15
CA THR A 714 15.04 12.20 21.32
C THR A 714 16.09 12.13 20.21
N GLN A 715 17.33 11.81 20.54
CA GLN A 715 18.35 11.46 19.56
C GLN A 715 18.10 10.03 19.06
N TRP A 716 17.97 9.86 17.76
CA TRP A 716 17.70 8.59 17.12
C TRP A 716 18.29 8.54 15.71
N ASN A 717 18.51 7.35 15.19
CA ASN A 717 18.98 7.12 13.85
C ASN A 717 17.83 6.60 12.99
N GLU A 718 17.60 7.24 11.86
CA GLU A 718 16.53 6.88 10.94
C GLU A 718 16.89 5.64 10.13
N ALA A 719 18.00 5.68 9.39
CA ALA A 719 18.61 4.53 8.73
C ALA A 719 19.93 4.16 9.42
N GLN A 720 20.25 2.88 9.47
CA GLN A 720 21.45 2.33 10.10
C GLN A 720 21.85 1.06 9.36
N PHE A 721 23.10 0.96 8.93
CA PHE A 721 23.65 -0.19 8.22
C PHE A 721 25.00 -0.57 8.81
N ASP A 722 25.32 -1.87 8.87
CA ASP A 722 26.70 -2.31 9.04
C ASP A 722 27.42 -2.16 7.70
N THR A 723 28.36 -1.23 7.64
CA THR A 723 29.06 -0.90 6.39
C THR A 723 30.55 -0.84 6.66
N GLU A 724 31.34 -1.58 5.90
CA GLU A 724 32.78 -1.41 5.89
C GLU A 724 33.14 -0.13 5.15
N THR A 725 33.82 0.76 5.85
CA THR A 725 34.18 2.09 5.32
C THR A 725 35.62 2.45 5.66
N ARG A 726 36.20 3.32 4.86
CA ARG A 726 37.51 3.91 5.14
C ARG A 726 37.47 5.41 4.94
N LEU A 727 37.81 6.18 5.96
CA LEU A 727 37.99 7.61 5.80
C LEU A 727 39.36 7.92 5.16
N ARG A 728 39.49 9.07 4.54
CA ARG A 728 40.65 9.44 3.70
C ARG A 728 42.02 9.22 4.35
N ASN A 729 42.15 9.42 5.65
CA ASN A 729 43.43 9.34 6.37
C ASN A 729 43.54 8.11 7.25
N GLU A 730 42.63 7.15 7.15
CA GLU A 730 42.66 5.94 7.95
C GLU A 730 43.62 4.90 7.33
N PRO A 731 44.36 4.17 8.20
CA PRO A 731 45.32 3.15 7.74
C PRO A 731 44.66 1.88 7.22
N ALA A 732 43.43 1.58 7.70
CA ALA A 732 42.69 0.35 7.38
C ALA A 732 41.19 0.62 7.38
N PRO A 733 40.39 -0.20 6.64
CA PRO A 733 38.93 -0.20 6.72
C PRO A 733 38.41 -0.54 8.10
N VAL A 734 37.17 -0.08 8.40
CA VAL A 734 36.45 -0.35 9.63
C VAL A 734 34.99 -0.67 9.29
N SER A 735 34.49 -1.83 9.76
CA SER A 735 33.09 -2.21 9.70
C SER A 735 32.38 -1.78 10.97
N GLU A 736 31.32 -0.98 10.84
CA GLU A 736 30.53 -0.45 11.94
C GLU A 736 29.19 0.11 11.45
N ILE A 737 28.37 0.58 12.37
CA ILE A 737 27.16 1.32 12.02
C ILE A 737 27.51 2.64 11.29
N CYS A 738 27.08 2.71 10.03
CA CYS A 738 26.89 3.95 9.29
C CYS A 738 25.42 4.32 9.35
N PHE A 739 25.11 5.59 9.66
CA PHE A 739 23.73 5.99 9.94
C PHE A 739 23.35 7.34 9.31
N THR A 740 22.06 7.50 9.07
CA THR A 740 21.43 8.79 8.85
C THR A 740 20.76 9.22 10.16
N PRO A 741 21.07 10.40 10.72
CA PRO A 741 20.42 10.88 11.94
C PRO A 741 18.94 11.12 11.69
N GLY A 742 18.12 10.78 12.66
CA GLY A 742 16.67 11.04 12.60
C GLY A 742 16.34 12.50 12.89
N THR A 743 15.18 12.93 12.39
CA THR A 743 14.67 14.30 12.58
C THR A 743 14.70 14.70 14.05
N PRO A 744 15.39 15.80 14.44
CA PRO A 744 15.33 16.38 15.78
C PRO A 744 13.93 16.95 16.03
N PHE A 745 13.74 17.69 17.14
CA PHE A 745 12.50 18.44 17.33
C PHE A 745 12.21 19.32 16.12
N PHE A 746 11.03 19.11 15.51
CA PHE A 746 10.60 19.84 14.33
C PHE A 746 9.15 20.30 14.49
N ILE A 747 8.88 21.58 14.25
CA ILE A 747 7.53 22.13 14.27
C ILE A 747 7.19 22.80 12.94
N LYS A 748 5.97 22.58 12.46
CA LYS A 748 5.39 23.30 11.33
C LYS A 748 3.94 23.69 11.59
N PHE A 749 3.51 24.75 10.91
CA PHE A 749 2.15 25.25 10.91
C PHE A 749 1.56 25.19 9.51
N ALA A 750 0.28 25.00 9.46
CA ALA A 750 -0.49 24.95 8.20
C ALA A 750 -1.71 25.87 8.31
N ALA A 751 -2.04 26.51 7.20
CA ALA A 751 -3.28 27.24 7.02
C ALA A 751 -3.88 26.89 5.67
N ALA A 752 -5.20 26.61 5.63
CA ALA A 752 -5.90 26.35 4.39
C ALA A 752 -7.19 27.17 4.33
N TYR A 753 -7.50 27.63 3.11
CA TYR A 753 -8.75 28.26 2.76
C TYR A 753 -9.50 27.39 1.75
N LYS A 754 -10.78 27.13 2.02
CA LYS A 754 -11.69 26.33 1.20
C LYS A 754 -12.77 27.21 0.61
N PHE A 755 -13.05 27.07 -0.68
CA PHE A 755 -14.00 27.88 -1.42
C PHE A 755 -14.79 27.08 -2.46
#